data_e5d75ed11ff1c8fb4ce026780f4d7987
#
_entry.id   e5d75ed11ff1c8fb4ce026780f4d7987
#
_cell.length_a   1.000
_cell.length_b   1.000
_cell.length_c   1.000
_cell.angle_alpha   90.00
_cell.angle_beta   90.00
_cell.angle_gamma   90.00
#
_symmetry.space_group_name_H-M   'P 1'
#
loop_
_entity.id
_entity.type
_entity.pdbx_description
1 polymer ?
#
loop_
_entity_poly.entity_id
_entity_poly.type
_entity_poly.pdbx_seq_one_letter_code
_entity_poly.pdbx_strand_id
1 'polypeptide(L)'
;MMNQIFKKIYTTTILCLFFLAFVQAQTDSTRTLTVAGNCAMCKKRIETAAKMHGVETAVWNAGDNLLQIKYNPQKVQLETIKKNIAQVGHDVDNLVATDESYAKLHECCMYPRLENGKIPEKKTVTTDNHDHPHTVTGVVVEENEKGDLKPIIGANLHWANLPTKNTRTNENGVFKLDHKEGFNKLVVSYVGMKPDTITVKDLHEVIMITAKGNVLMEVEVKGTRRSNYIDRMTPARLEVLTGKELFKAACCDLSESFETNASVDVVSADAVTGSKQIQMLGLSGIYTQLTVENLPGPRGLASPLGLNSIAGTWIESIQIAKGIGSVANGFENMAGQINVELKKPQNSERLFFNAYANNMGRTDVNLNLSQKIGQHWSTAVLLHDNFMYNKSMNFSHNGFRDVPVGNLFSGVNRWFYENGKGLMVQFGVKYLNDDRTGGQIDFNEKTDKGTTNRYGLGFDIERVEGFAKIGYVFPENKHRSIGLQLAGSNYNQKSYFGLNNYNSDQQNGYANLLFQDIIGTVAHKYRVGASINYDNYNEWYLKDQNFKRKEVVSGAFAEYTYSPSEKFDAIIGLRQDYNSLYGWFTTPRIHLRYAPIAGTTVRASSGRGQRTANIFAENTAVLASSRKLVIQSPNIYDKAYGLQPEVSWNSGIAIDQSMRIFGREASASVEFFHNSFSNQVVVDYENPREINFYNLNGKSFSNSLQTEFRFMPAPHFETRLAYRLLDVQTDFESGRKTKPLLAKHRGFVNLAYNHHSGWSVDYTLNVVGQKRIPSTAENPVEYQMPTASKAYATMNAQISKTFGKEKNFTVYVGGENLSNYFQNMPILAADQPFGNYFDTSMLWGPLTGRMFYTGVRYFIK
;
A
#
# COMPACT_ATOMS: atom_id res chain seq x y z
N MET A 1 -2.65 -40.89 -2.31
CA MET A 1 -1.84 -39.68 -2.43
C MET A 1 -1.57 -39.30 -3.90
N MET A 2 -1.07 -40.16 -4.73
CA MET A 2 -0.82 -39.91 -6.18
C MET A 2 -2.08 -39.52 -6.98
N ASN A 3 -3.25 -40.14 -6.72
CA ASN A 3 -4.51 -39.82 -7.41
C ASN A 3 -5.13 -38.42 -7.05
N GLN A 4 -4.82 -37.86 -5.89
CA GLN A 4 -5.28 -36.52 -5.53
C GLN A 4 -4.38 -35.43 -6.12
N ILE A 5 -3.09 -35.70 -6.25
CA ILE A 5 -2.13 -34.82 -6.91
C ILE A 5 -2.43 -34.75 -8.42
N PHE A 6 -2.73 -35.87 -9.06
CA PHE A 6 -3.12 -35.90 -10.49
C PHE A 6 -4.45 -35.16 -10.75
N LYS A 7 -5.45 -35.27 -9.85
CA LYS A 7 -6.69 -34.51 -9.97
C LYS A 7 -6.48 -33.01 -9.83
N LYS A 8 -5.63 -32.57 -8.88
CA LYS A 8 -5.29 -31.13 -8.69
C LYS A 8 -4.48 -30.58 -9.86
N ILE A 9 -3.53 -31.35 -10.41
CA ILE A 9 -2.75 -30.96 -11.60
C ILE A 9 -3.65 -30.90 -12.84
N TYR A 10 -4.59 -31.82 -12.99
CA TYR A 10 -5.50 -31.84 -14.15
C TYR A 10 -6.47 -30.63 -14.15
N THR A 11 -7.00 -30.25 -12.99
CA THR A 11 -7.84 -29.04 -12.87
C THR A 11 -7.06 -27.75 -13.10
N THR A 12 -5.82 -27.66 -12.62
CA THR A 12 -4.96 -26.49 -12.83
C THR A 12 -4.51 -26.39 -14.30
N THR A 13 -4.21 -27.51 -14.95
CA THR A 13 -3.81 -27.55 -16.37
C THR A 13 -4.98 -27.20 -17.28
N ILE A 14 -6.21 -27.64 -16.98
CA ILE A 14 -7.42 -27.28 -17.74
C ILE A 14 -7.74 -25.78 -17.55
N LEU A 15 -7.54 -25.22 -16.39
CA LEU A 15 -7.73 -23.78 -16.14
C LEU A 15 -6.69 -22.93 -16.90
N CYS A 16 -5.43 -23.40 -17.00
CA CYS A 16 -4.39 -22.77 -17.80
C CYS A 16 -4.64 -22.92 -19.33
N LEU A 17 -5.16 -24.05 -19.78
CA LEU A 17 -5.48 -24.28 -21.21
C LEU A 17 -6.70 -23.47 -21.68
N PHE A 18 -7.66 -23.18 -20.81
CA PHE A 18 -8.79 -22.31 -21.15
C PHE A 18 -8.37 -20.84 -21.36
N PHE A 19 -7.24 -20.40 -20.79
CA PHE A 19 -6.69 -19.06 -20.98
C PHE A 19 -5.84 -18.91 -22.26
N LEU A 20 -5.36 -20.02 -22.83
CA LEU A 20 -4.53 -20.00 -24.05
C LEU A 20 -5.34 -19.98 -25.37
N ALA A 21 -6.66 -20.19 -25.32
CA ALA A 21 -7.49 -20.31 -26.52
C ALA A 21 -8.00 -18.98 -27.14
N PHE A 22 -7.61 -17.80 -26.58
CA PHE A 22 -8.05 -16.49 -27.10
C PHE A 22 -6.92 -15.54 -27.50
N VAL A 23 -5.81 -16.08 -28.01
CA VAL A 23 -4.84 -15.23 -28.73
C VAL A 23 -5.15 -15.33 -30.21
N GLN A 24 -6.13 -14.57 -30.69
CA GLN A 24 -6.18 -14.22 -32.11
C GLN A 24 -5.02 -13.26 -32.38
N ALA A 25 -4.08 -13.70 -33.20
CA ALA A 25 -3.03 -12.86 -33.73
C ALA A 25 -3.67 -11.69 -34.49
N GLN A 26 -3.69 -10.49 -33.91
CA GLN A 26 -4.04 -9.26 -34.61
C GLN A 26 -2.91 -8.98 -35.59
N THR A 27 -3.20 -9.06 -36.89
CA THR A 27 -2.29 -8.64 -37.96
C THR A 27 -2.39 -7.12 -38.14
N ASP A 28 -1.69 -6.39 -37.27
CA ASP A 28 -1.58 -4.94 -37.42
C ASP A 28 -0.55 -4.60 -38.52
N SER A 29 -0.85 -3.62 -39.35
CA SER A 29 0.04 -3.12 -40.37
C SER A 29 0.58 -1.74 -40.01
N THR A 30 1.89 -1.56 -40.11
CA THR A 30 2.53 -0.25 -39.96
C THR A 30 2.79 0.39 -41.32
N ARG A 31 2.40 1.67 -41.52
CA ARG A 31 2.62 2.45 -42.73
C ARG A 31 3.12 3.85 -42.35
N THR A 32 3.89 4.42 -43.28
CA THR A 32 4.34 5.79 -43.23
C THR A 32 3.73 6.55 -44.44
N LEU A 33 3.08 7.68 -44.18
CA LEU A 33 2.44 8.54 -45.14
C LEU A 33 3.12 9.92 -45.14
N THR A 34 3.27 10.54 -46.29
CA THR A 34 3.69 11.93 -46.40
C THR A 34 2.48 12.83 -46.18
N VAL A 35 2.48 13.67 -45.16
CA VAL A 35 1.36 14.55 -44.84
C VAL A 35 1.89 15.97 -44.65
N ALA A 36 1.43 16.89 -45.51
CA ALA A 36 1.89 18.27 -45.49
C ALA A 36 1.34 19.06 -44.32
N GLY A 37 2.22 19.76 -43.64
CA GLY A 37 1.92 20.59 -42.48
C GLY A 37 3.15 21.33 -41.96
N ASN A 38 2.97 22.41 -41.19
CA ASN A 38 4.06 23.30 -40.79
C ASN A 38 4.30 23.39 -39.29
N CYS A 39 3.36 22.99 -38.46
CA CYS A 39 3.41 23.34 -37.03
C CYS A 39 2.74 22.32 -36.12
N ALA A 40 2.87 22.51 -34.82
CA ALA A 40 2.28 21.64 -33.78
C ALA A 40 0.73 21.55 -33.86
N MET A 41 0.03 22.58 -34.36
CA MET A 41 -1.41 22.52 -34.59
C MET A 41 -1.74 21.59 -35.73
N CYS A 42 -0.92 21.61 -36.82
CA CYS A 42 -1.02 20.62 -37.90
C CYS A 42 -0.85 19.21 -37.36
N LYS A 43 0.19 18.98 -36.50
CA LYS A 43 0.42 17.68 -35.88
C LYS A 43 -0.83 17.17 -35.14
N LYS A 44 -1.39 17.97 -34.24
CA LYS A 44 -2.58 17.56 -33.46
C LYS A 44 -3.76 17.25 -34.39
N ARG A 45 -3.99 18.06 -35.43
CA ARG A 45 -5.09 17.89 -36.37
C ARG A 45 -4.92 16.64 -37.23
N ILE A 46 -3.71 16.44 -37.76
CA ILE A 46 -3.36 15.26 -38.57
C ILE A 46 -3.50 13.98 -37.76
N GLU A 47 -2.92 13.97 -36.56
CA GLU A 47 -2.96 12.79 -35.67
C GLU A 47 -4.40 12.50 -35.20
N THR A 48 -5.20 13.53 -34.90
CA THR A 48 -6.61 13.36 -34.54
C THR A 48 -7.44 12.82 -35.68
N ALA A 49 -7.24 13.32 -36.91
CA ALA A 49 -7.95 12.86 -38.10
C ALA A 49 -7.55 11.42 -38.49
N ALA A 50 -6.31 11.04 -38.22
CA ALA A 50 -5.81 9.69 -38.44
C ALA A 50 -6.29 8.69 -37.38
N LYS A 51 -6.59 9.14 -36.17
CA LYS A 51 -7.07 8.29 -35.04
C LYS A 51 -8.55 7.98 -35.21
N MET A 52 -8.85 6.82 -35.76
CA MET A 52 -10.20 6.30 -35.92
C MET A 52 -10.26 4.82 -35.48
N HIS A 53 -11.48 4.27 -35.45
CA HIS A 53 -11.66 2.87 -35.09
C HIS A 53 -10.86 1.95 -36.03
N GLY A 54 -9.92 1.18 -35.47
CA GLY A 54 -9.00 0.32 -36.21
C GLY A 54 -7.58 0.89 -36.36
N VAL A 55 -7.29 2.14 -35.94
CA VAL A 55 -5.95 2.71 -35.87
C VAL A 55 -5.45 2.66 -34.39
N GLU A 56 -4.33 1.98 -34.15
CA GLU A 56 -3.72 1.84 -32.84
C GLU A 56 -2.87 3.07 -32.47
N THR A 57 -1.99 3.49 -33.41
CA THR A 57 -1.14 4.67 -33.21
C THR A 57 -1.08 5.49 -34.48
N ALA A 58 -1.01 6.82 -34.36
CA ALA A 58 -0.75 7.76 -35.40
C ALA A 58 0.16 8.87 -34.86
N VAL A 59 1.37 8.98 -35.37
CA VAL A 59 2.39 9.95 -34.94
C VAL A 59 2.95 10.67 -36.14
N TRP A 60 2.71 11.98 -36.22
CA TRP A 60 3.21 12.83 -37.29
C TRP A 60 4.39 13.69 -36.82
N ASN A 61 5.41 13.79 -37.66
CA ASN A 61 6.61 14.57 -37.39
C ASN A 61 6.67 15.79 -38.37
N ALA A 62 6.75 17.00 -37.79
CA ALA A 62 6.81 18.25 -38.52
C ALA A 62 8.13 18.48 -39.28
N GLY A 63 9.24 17.83 -38.87
CA GLY A 63 10.56 18.03 -39.47
C GLY A 63 10.73 17.33 -40.82
N ASP A 64 10.03 16.21 -41.04
CA ASP A 64 10.11 15.40 -42.24
C ASP A 64 8.76 15.23 -42.95
N ASN A 65 7.67 15.78 -42.38
CA ASN A 65 6.29 15.66 -42.83
C ASN A 65 5.79 14.24 -42.99
N LEU A 66 6.30 13.32 -42.15
CA LEU A 66 5.94 11.90 -42.17
C LEU A 66 4.97 11.57 -41.05
N LEU A 67 3.88 10.87 -41.39
CA LEU A 67 2.93 10.29 -40.44
C LEU A 67 3.15 8.78 -40.35
N GLN A 68 3.58 8.28 -39.23
CA GLN A 68 3.64 6.85 -38.94
C GLN A 68 2.33 6.39 -38.32
N ILE A 69 1.67 5.41 -38.94
CA ILE A 69 0.43 4.83 -38.43
C ILE A 69 0.58 3.33 -38.26
N LYS A 70 -0.01 2.81 -37.18
CA LYS A 70 -0.20 1.39 -36.94
C LYS A 70 -1.71 1.14 -36.90
N TYR A 71 -2.21 0.29 -37.78
CA TYR A 71 -3.65 0.08 -37.96
C TYR A 71 -3.96 -1.36 -38.33
N ASN A 72 -5.18 -1.78 -38.08
CA ASN A 72 -5.71 -3.09 -38.47
C ASN A 72 -6.41 -3.01 -39.81
N PRO A 73 -5.86 -3.59 -40.93
CA PRO A 73 -6.43 -3.52 -42.24
C PRO A 73 -7.83 -4.16 -42.39
N GLN A 74 -8.19 -5.06 -41.48
CA GLN A 74 -9.52 -5.67 -41.46
C GLN A 74 -10.60 -4.75 -40.87
N LYS A 75 -10.19 -3.73 -40.09
CA LYS A 75 -11.10 -2.79 -39.42
C LYS A 75 -11.19 -1.44 -40.13
N VAL A 76 -10.11 -0.99 -40.78
CA VAL A 76 -10.03 0.29 -41.47
C VAL A 76 -9.11 0.17 -42.68
N GLN A 77 -9.56 0.73 -43.81
CA GLN A 77 -8.73 0.80 -45.01
C GLN A 77 -7.85 2.05 -45.00
N LEU A 78 -6.61 1.95 -45.48
CA LEU A 78 -5.65 3.05 -45.53
C LEU A 78 -6.19 4.29 -46.26
N GLU A 79 -6.95 4.10 -47.35
CA GLU A 79 -7.55 5.19 -48.09
C GLU A 79 -8.61 5.96 -47.27
N THR A 80 -9.28 5.32 -46.32
CA THR A 80 -10.21 5.99 -45.40
C THR A 80 -9.47 6.90 -44.46
N ILE A 81 -8.30 6.47 -43.94
CA ILE A 81 -7.44 7.29 -43.08
C ILE A 81 -6.93 8.52 -43.83
N LYS A 82 -6.48 8.34 -45.09
CA LYS A 82 -6.01 9.43 -45.93
C LYS A 82 -7.15 10.42 -46.24
N LYS A 83 -8.35 9.95 -46.58
CA LYS A 83 -9.52 10.81 -46.79
C LYS A 83 -9.87 11.67 -45.59
N ASN A 84 -9.82 11.12 -44.39
CA ASN A 84 -10.07 11.89 -43.16
C ASN A 84 -9.03 12.99 -42.96
N ILE A 85 -7.75 12.70 -43.23
CA ILE A 85 -6.69 13.69 -43.14
C ILE A 85 -6.89 14.81 -44.17
N ALA A 86 -7.25 14.46 -45.39
CA ALA A 86 -7.54 15.44 -46.46
C ALA A 86 -8.78 16.29 -46.12
N GLN A 87 -9.82 15.73 -45.52
CA GLN A 87 -11.02 16.46 -45.09
C GLN A 87 -10.77 17.54 -44.06
N VAL A 88 -9.75 17.38 -43.19
CA VAL A 88 -9.35 18.39 -42.20
C VAL A 88 -8.33 19.39 -42.74
N GLY A 89 -8.09 19.38 -44.06
CA GLY A 89 -7.32 20.40 -44.76
C GLY A 89 -5.84 20.08 -45.00
N HIS A 90 -5.38 18.82 -44.78
CA HIS A 90 -3.99 18.43 -44.98
C HIS A 90 -3.82 17.48 -46.18
N ASP A 91 -2.93 17.82 -47.11
CA ASP A 91 -2.57 16.95 -48.23
C ASP A 91 -1.82 15.72 -47.71
N VAL A 92 -2.16 14.53 -48.19
CA VAL A 92 -1.56 13.28 -47.78
C VAL A 92 -1.21 12.40 -48.99
N ASP A 93 0.06 12.08 -49.17
CA ASP A 93 0.58 11.38 -50.34
C ASP A 93 0.04 12.01 -51.66
N ASN A 94 -0.68 11.24 -52.47
CA ASN A 94 -1.28 11.70 -53.74
C ASN A 94 -2.70 12.27 -53.57
N LEU A 95 -3.23 12.32 -52.33
CA LEU A 95 -4.56 12.85 -52.07
C LEU A 95 -4.47 14.30 -51.59
N VAL A 96 -4.94 15.23 -52.39
CA VAL A 96 -4.93 16.66 -52.10
C VAL A 96 -6.20 17.05 -51.38
N ALA A 97 -6.09 17.81 -50.27
CA ALA A 97 -7.24 18.39 -49.61
C ALA A 97 -7.99 19.37 -50.50
N THR A 98 -9.31 19.44 -50.35
CA THR A 98 -10.11 20.40 -51.16
C THR A 98 -9.73 21.83 -50.80
N ASP A 99 -9.78 22.76 -51.74
CA ASP A 99 -9.44 24.16 -51.53
C ASP A 99 -10.31 24.80 -50.43
N GLU A 100 -11.54 24.32 -50.30
CA GLU A 100 -12.44 24.75 -49.22
C GLU A 100 -11.97 24.29 -47.83
N SER A 101 -11.49 23.03 -47.66
CA SER A 101 -10.97 22.50 -46.40
C SER A 101 -9.61 23.08 -46.06
N TYR A 102 -8.77 23.34 -47.08
CA TYR A 102 -7.50 23.99 -46.94
C TYR A 102 -7.65 25.46 -46.51
N ALA A 103 -8.57 26.21 -47.12
CA ALA A 103 -8.82 27.61 -46.77
C ALA A 103 -9.39 27.80 -45.34
N LYS A 104 -9.95 26.75 -44.73
CA LYS A 104 -10.38 26.75 -43.33
C LYS A 104 -9.22 26.55 -42.35
N LEU A 105 -8.00 26.27 -42.81
CA LEU A 105 -6.82 26.23 -41.99
C LEU A 105 -6.46 27.62 -41.48
N HIS A 106 -5.99 27.70 -40.26
CA HIS A 106 -5.44 28.94 -39.70
C HIS A 106 -4.19 29.35 -40.49
N GLU A 107 -3.92 30.65 -40.63
CA GLU A 107 -2.78 31.18 -41.39
C GLU A 107 -1.43 30.48 -41.07
N CYS A 108 -1.17 30.15 -39.83
CA CYS A 108 0.04 29.42 -39.43
C CYS A 108 0.06 27.94 -39.84
N CYS A 109 -1.06 27.38 -40.30
CA CYS A 109 -1.17 26.02 -40.79
C CYS A 109 -1.15 25.96 -42.31
N MET A 110 -1.10 27.11 -43.04
CA MET A 110 -0.97 27.17 -44.50
C MET A 110 0.43 26.66 -44.87
N TYR A 111 0.48 25.55 -45.56
CA TYR A 111 1.69 24.87 -46.01
C TYR A 111 1.78 24.91 -47.54
N PRO A 112 2.95 24.79 -48.19
CA PRO A 112 3.02 24.57 -49.64
C PRO A 112 2.36 23.25 -49.99
N ARG A 113 1.38 23.32 -50.95
CA ARG A 113 0.62 22.12 -51.37
C ARG A 113 1.53 21.06 -51.98
N LEU A 114 1.21 19.79 -51.76
CA LEU A 114 1.98 18.69 -52.33
C LEU A 114 1.84 18.67 -53.85
N GLU A 115 2.96 18.62 -54.58
CA GLU A 115 3.00 18.40 -56.03
C GLU A 115 3.39 16.93 -56.30
N ASN A 116 2.49 16.13 -56.88
CA ASN A 116 2.72 14.70 -57.14
C ASN A 116 3.15 13.89 -55.91
N GLY A 117 2.56 14.20 -54.74
CA GLY A 117 2.86 13.51 -53.49
C GLY A 117 4.21 13.85 -52.81
N LYS A 118 4.89 14.87 -53.33
CA LYS A 118 6.16 15.37 -52.79
C LYS A 118 6.05 16.83 -52.36
N ILE A 119 6.78 17.19 -51.34
CA ILE A 119 6.92 18.59 -50.87
C ILE A 119 7.77 19.30 -51.92
N PRO A 120 7.33 20.48 -52.50
CA PRO A 120 8.15 21.24 -53.42
C PRO A 120 9.48 21.65 -52.79
N GLU A 121 10.60 21.43 -53.48
CA GLU A 121 11.92 21.90 -53.03
C GLU A 121 11.93 23.44 -52.99
N LYS A 122 12.28 23.98 -51.84
CA LYS A 122 12.43 25.42 -51.61
C LYS A 122 13.57 25.96 -52.50
N LYS A 123 13.23 26.66 -53.58
CA LYS A 123 14.24 27.39 -54.39
C LYS A 123 14.99 28.35 -53.46
N THR A 124 16.26 28.12 -53.32
CA THR A 124 17.22 29.02 -52.63
C THR A 124 17.33 30.30 -53.47
N VAL A 125 16.71 31.36 -53.00
CA VAL A 125 16.97 32.73 -53.54
C VAL A 125 18.20 33.24 -52.83
N THR A 126 19.24 33.50 -53.58
CA THR A 126 20.45 34.17 -53.18
C THR A 126 20.20 35.56 -52.60
N THR A 127 20.75 35.75 -51.46
CA THR A 127 21.01 36.97 -50.69
C THR A 127 20.92 38.30 -51.40
N ASP A 128 20.02 39.16 -50.90
CA ASP A 128 20.32 40.59 -50.76
C ASP A 128 20.19 40.99 -49.27
N ASN A 129 21.25 41.66 -48.81
CA ASN A 129 21.44 42.17 -47.45
C ASN A 129 20.36 43.21 -47.13
N HIS A 130 19.32 42.91 -46.38
CA HIS A 130 18.51 43.89 -45.67
C HIS A 130 18.33 43.39 -44.24
N ASP A 131 18.83 44.21 -43.33
CA ASP A 131 18.79 44.12 -41.85
C ASP A 131 17.30 44.15 -41.40
N HIS A 132 16.65 42.99 -41.30
CA HIS A 132 15.32 42.87 -40.68
C HIS A 132 15.51 42.38 -39.27
N PRO A 133 14.90 43.01 -38.26
CA PRO A 133 14.96 42.56 -36.88
C PRO A 133 14.29 41.17 -36.81
N HIS A 134 15.06 40.17 -36.39
CA HIS A 134 14.57 38.83 -36.16
C HIS A 134 13.56 38.86 -35.02
N THR A 135 12.29 38.61 -35.30
CA THR A 135 11.20 38.53 -34.31
C THR A 135 10.81 37.11 -34.06
N VAL A 136 10.72 36.75 -32.78
CA VAL A 136 10.13 35.47 -32.33
C VAL A 136 8.62 35.69 -32.26
N THR A 137 7.87 34.82 -32.96
CA THR A 137 6.43 34.81 -32.90
C THR A 137 5.92 33.57 -32.24
N GLY A 138 4.87 33.68 -31.43
CA GLY A 138 4.27 32.52 -30.74
C GLY A 138 2.87 32.77 -30.25
N VAL A 139 2.26 31.77 -29.71
CA VAL A 139 0.93 31.81 -29.10
C VAL A 139 0.99 31.29 -27.67
N VAL A 140 0.33 31.97 -26.74
CA VAL A 140 0.16 31.51 -25.37
C VAL A 140 -1.28 31.05 -25.18
N VAL A 141 -1.46 29.84 -24.79
CA VAL A 141 -2.77 29.20 -24.60
C VAL A 141 -2.86 28.57 -23.22
N GLU A 142 -4.06 28.45 -22.67
CA GLU A 142 -4.39 27.67 -21.50
C GLU A 142 -5.09 26.40 -22.00
N GLU A 143 -4.63 25.25 -21.53
CA GLU A 143 -5.32 24.00 -21.76
C GLU A 143 -6.36 23.80 -20.67
N ASN A 144 -7.65 23.78 -21.03
CA ASN A 144 -8.70 23.46 -20.09
C ASN A 144 -8.70 21.95 -19.79
N GLU A 145 -9.46 21.57 -18.77
CA GLU A 145 -9.56 20.16 -18.31
C GLU A 145 -10.10 19.17 -19.36
N LYS A 146 -10.68 19.69 -20.48
CA LYS A 146 -11.13 18.89 -21.63
C LYS A 146 -10.07 18.76 -22.72
N GLY A 147 -8.90 19.39 -22.53
CA GLY A 147 -7.82 19.45 -23.52
C GLY A 147 -8.07 20.49 -24.62
N ASP A 148 -9.06 21.39 -24.47
CA ASP A 148 -9.27 22.49 -25.39
C ASP A 148 -8.31 23.63 -25.08
N LEU A 149 -7.69 24.18 -26.10
CA LEU A 149 -6.75 25.28 -25.98
C LEU A 149 -7.50 26.62 -26.11
N LYS A 150 -7.46 27.43 -25.03
CA LYS A 150 -7.97 28.78 -25.00
C LYS A 150 -6.81 29.78 -25.06
N PRO A 151 -6.86 30.81 -25.94
CA PRO A 151 -5.82 31.83 -25.96
C PRO A 151 -5.80 32.64 -24.65
N ILE A 152 -4.61 32.91 -24.13
CA ILE A 152 -4.43 33.80 -23.00
C ILE A 152 -4.13 35.21 -23.50
N ILE A 153 -5.03 36.12 -23.19
CA ILE A 153 -4.92 37.54 -23.58
C ILE A 153 -4.12 38.28 -22.54
N GLY A 154 -3.13 39.07 -22.92
CA GLY A 154 -2.35 39.92 -22.02
C GLY A 154 -1.25 39.20 -21.21
N ALA A 155 -0.90 37.96 -21.55
CA ALA A 155 0.28 37.30 -20.98
C ALA A 155 1.53 38.11 -21.33
N ASN A 156 2.39 38.38 -20.34
CA ASN A 156 3.63 39.15 -20.49
C ASN A 156 4.80 38.20 -20.78
N LEU A 157 5.56 38.51 -21.85
CA LEU A 157 6.73 37.74 -22.27
C LEU A 157 7.95 38.63 -22.38
N HIS A 158 9.07 38.14 -21.87
CA HIS A 158 10.37 38.84 -21.95
C HIS A 158 11.53 37.81 -21.94
N TRP A 159 12.69 38.25 -22.40
CA TRP A 159 13.90 37.43 -22.31
C TRP A 159 14.37 37.32 -20.85
N ALA A 160 14.77 36.14 -20.38
CA ALA A 160 15.07 35.86 -18.96
C ALA A 160 16.10 36.86 -18.33
N ASN A 161 17.02 37.36 -19.12
CA ASN A 161 18.06 38.31 -18.65
C ASN A 161 17.84 39.73 -19.17
N LEU A 162 16.69 40.04 -19.78
CA LEU A 162 16.36 41.34 -20.34
C LEU A 162 14.88 41.70 -20.12
N PRO A 163 14.42 41.90 -18.87
CA PRO A 163 12.99 42.11 -18.55
C PRO A 163 12.45 43.47 -19.07
N THR A 164 13.32 44.42 -19.43
CA THR A 164 12.95 45.71 -19.98
C THR A 164 12.38 45.63 -21.40
N LYS A 165 12.73 44.57 -22.19
CA LYS A 165 12.13 44.30 -23.47
C LYS A 165 11.09 43.21 -23.31
N ASN A 166 9.82 43.60 -23.23
CA ASN A 166 8.68 42.73 -23.06
C ASN A 166 7.63 42.94 -24.13
N THR A 167 6.79 41.95 -24.35
CA THR A 167 5.58 42.03 -25.19
C THR A 167 4.42 41.37 -24.46
N ARG A 168 3.19 41.66 -24.93
CA ARG A 168 1.98 41.00 -24.42
C ARG A 168 1.23 40.30 -25.54
N THR A 169 0.57 39.22 -25.18
CA THR A 169 -0.30 38.52 -26.11
C THR A 169 -1.54 39.31 -26.45
N ASN A 170 -1.94 39.23 -27.72
CA ASN A 170 -3.18 39.87 -28.25
C ASN A 170 -4.44 39.02 -27.95
N GLU A 171 -5.59 39.39 -28.48
CA GLU A 171 -6.89 38.71 -28.30
C GLU A 171 -6.89 37.22 -28.72
N ASN A 172 -6.01 36.86 -29.63
CA ASN A 172 -5.82 35.48 -30.10
C ASN A 172 -4.67 34.75 -29.34
N GLY A 173 -4.14 35.33 -28.24
CA GLY A 173 -3.01 34.78 -27.50
C GLY A 173 -1.66 34.89 -28.20
N VAL A 174 -1.60 35.60 -29.38
CA VAL A 174 -0.40 35.71 -30.22
C VAL A 174 0.50 36.82 -29.67
N PHE A 175 1.82 36.56 -29.62
CA PHE A 175 2.86 37.54 -29.32
C PHE A 175 3.91 37.63 -30.43
N LYS A 176 4.57 38.78 -30.50
CA LYS A 176 5.78 39.03 -31.29
C LYS A 176 6.79 39.70 -30.39
N LEU A 177 7.98 39.17 -30.32
CA LEU A 177 9.06 39.71 -29.50
C LEU A 177 10.37 39.75 -30.31
N ASP A 178 11.02 40.92 -30.33
CA ASP A 178 12.29 41.11 -31.06
C ASP A 178 13.36 40.20 -30.45
N HIS A 179 14.04 39.41 -31.28
CA HIS A 179 15.15 38.59 -30.87
C HIS A 179 16.40 39.44 -30.74
N LYS A 180 17.18 39.15 -29.73
CA LYS A 180 18.53 39.69 -29.54
C LYS A 180 19.53 38.56 -29.47
N GLU A 181 20.61 38.63 -30.22
CA GLU A 181 21.67 37.62 -30.20
C GLU A 181 22.17 37.35 -28.80
N GLY A 182 22.34 36.05 -28.46
CA GLY A 182 22.74 35.57 -27.15
C GLY A 182 21.61 35.30 -26.16
N PHE A 183 20.36 35.60 -26.50
CA PHE A 183 19.19 35.33 -25.64
C PHE A 183 18.30 34.22 -26.22
N ASN A 184 18.23 33.11 -25.54
CA ASN A 184 17.43 31.96 -25.96
C ASN A 184 16.41 31.48 -24.91
N LYS A 185 16.31 32.13 -23.74
CA LYS A 185 15.35 31.79 -22.68
C LYS A 185 14.27 32.86 -22.60
N LEU A 186 13.02 32.48 -22.94
CA LEU A 186 11.85 33.31 -22.90
C LEU A 186 11.04 33.04 -21.63
N VAL A 187 10.79 34.05 -20.83
CA VAL A 187 9.95 33.97 -19.61
C VAL A 187 8.55 34.43 -19.97
N VAL A 188 7.57 33.64 -19.63
CA VAL A 188 6.14 33.93 -19.80
C VAL A 188 5.49 34.06 -18.45
N SER A 189 4.74 35.13 -18.22
CA SER A 189 4.03 35.35 -16.97
C SER A 189 2.62 35.87 -17.22
N TYR A 190 1.66 35.43 -16.41
CA TYR A 190 0.29 35.88 -16.42
C TYR A 190 -0.28 35.94 -14.99
N VAL A 191 -1.21 36.85 -14.75
CA VAL A 191 -1.82 37.04 -13.41
C VAL A 191 -2.51 35.74 -12.98
N GLY A 192 -2.13 35.20 -11.80
CA GLY A 192 -2.69 33.95 -11.28
C GLY A 192 -1.99 32.68 -11.74
N MET A 193 -0.94 32.77 -12.57
CA MET A 193 -0.13 31.64 -13.04
C MET A 193 1.34 31.78 -12.62
N LYS A 194 2.03 30.65 -12.38
CA LYS A 194 3.48 30.68 -12.16
C LYS A 194 4.19 31.06 -13.46
N PRO A 195 5.19 31.98 -13.41
CA PRO A 195 6.03 32.25 -14.57
C PRO A 195 6.71 30.98 -15.06
N ASP A 196 6.70 30.76 -16.37
CA ASP A 196 7.40 29.64 -17.02
C ASP A 196 8.55 30.15 -17.89
N THR A 197 9.62 29.37 -18.03
CA THR A 197 10.80 29.74 -18.82
C THR A 197 11.07 28.69 -19.87
N ILE A 198 10.93 29.07 -21.13
CA ILE A 198 11.11 28.20 -22.28
C ILE A 198 12.41 28.53 -23.01
N THR A 199 13.06 27.51 -23.55
CA THR A 199 14.23 27.68 -24.40
C THR A 199 13.76 27.71 -25.86
N VAL A 200 13.97 28.83 -26.52
CA VAL A 200 13.74 29.01 -27.95
C VAL A 200 14.89 28.36 -28.71
N LYS A 201 14.62 27.33 -29.50
CA LYS A 201 15.61 26.58 -30.24
C LYS A 201 15.76 27.07 -31.70
N ASP A 202 14.70 27.53 -32.28
CA ASP A 202 14.65 28.06 -33.65
C ASP A 202 13.83 29.34 -33.67
N LEU A 203 14.35 30.38 -34.30
CA LEU A 203 13.71 31.71 -34.43
C LEU A 203 12.65 31.76 -35.54
N HIS A 204 12.61 30.77 -36.40
CA HIS A 204 11.66 30.65 -37.50
C HIS A 204 10.43 29.78 -37.15
N GLU A 205 10.43 29.15 -35.98
CA GLU A 205 9.28 28.37 -35.48
C GLU A 205 8.30 29.25 -34.73
N VAL A 206 7.00 29.05 -35.00
CA VAL A 206 5.92 29.61 -34.14
C VAL A 206 5.85 28.85 -32.85
N ILE A 207 6.19 29.49 -31.73
CA ILE A 207 6.26 28.85 -30.44
C ILE A 207 4.87 28.78 -29.81
N MET A 208 4.37 27.59 -29.53
CA MET A 208 3.16 27.40 -28.71
C MET A 208 3.52 27.20 -27.25
N ILE A 209 3.04 28.06 -26.39
CA ILE A 209 3.27 28.05 -24.96
C ILE A 209 1.96 27.66 -24.30
N THR A 210 1.89 26.50 -23.66
CA THR A 210 0.74 26.11 -22.86
C THR A 210 0.98 26.59 -21.44
N ALA A 211 0.29 27.67 -21.04
CA ALA A 211 0.33 28.10 -19.66
C ALA A 211 -0.41 27.08 -18.79
N LYS A 212 0.28 26.57 -17.78
CA LYS A 212 -0.30 25.65 -16.82
C LYS A 212 -1.02 26.46 -15.76
N GLY A 213 -2.35 26.40 -15.77
CA GLY A 213 -3.16 26.90 -14.66
C GLY A 213 -2.74 26.26 -13.33
N ASN A 214 -3.08 26.86 -12.20
CA ASN A 214 -2.84 26.34 -10.84
C ASN A 214 -3.68 25.06 -10.54
N VAL A 215 -3.69 24.09 -11.44
CA VAL A 215 -3.99 22.73 -11.06
C VAL A 215 -2.76 22.27 -10.29
N LEU A 216 -2.94 21.83 -9.05
CA LEU A 216 -1.93 21.07 -8.31
C LEU A 216 -1.52 19.89 -9.21
N MET A 217 -0.65 20.14 -10.14
CA MET A 217 0.03 19.07 -10.84
C MET A 217 0.78 18.32 -9.78
N GLU A 218 0.55 17.02 -9.72
CA GLU A 218 1.53 16.07 -9.22
C GLU A 218 2.86 16.52 -9.84
N VAL A 219 3.65 17.24 -9.05
CA VAL A 219 5.00 17.62 -9.42
C VAL A 219 5.69 16.28 -9.57
N GLU A 220 5.91 15.84 -10.79
CA GLU A 220 6.85 14.76 -11.06
C GLU A 220 8.23 15.30 -10.67
N VAL A 221 8.46 15.37 -9.38
CA VAL A 221 9.78 15.54 -8.83
C VAL A 221 10.53 14.31 -9.31
N LYS A 222 11.39 14.45 -10.27
CA LYS A 222 12.47 13.50 -10.58
C LYS A 222 13.50 13.50 -9.43
N GLY A 223 13.00 13.52 -8.20
CA GLY A 223 13.70 13.09 -7.03
C GLY A 223 13.45 11.60 -6.87
N THR A 224 14.47 10.83 -6.54
CA THR A 224 14.29 9.45 -6.11
C THR A 224 13.23 9.42 -5.01
N ARG A 225 12.04 8.85 -5.29
CA ARG A 225 10.97 8.68 -4.27
C ARG A 225 11.63 7.99 -3.08
N ARG A 226 11.54 8.61 -1.90
CA ARG A 226 12.08 8.02 -0.66
C ARG A 226 11.42 6.68 -0.41
N SER A 227 12.16 5.75 0.14
CA SER A 227 11.65 4.41 0.46
C SER A 227 10.56 4.46 1.51
N ASN A 228 10.67 5.40 2.45
CA ASN A 228 9.71 5.67 3.52
C ASN A 228 9.64 7.19 3.74
N TYR A 229 8.42 7.73 3.92
CA TYR A 229 8.22 9.15 4.20
C TYR A 229 6.95 9.39 5.02
N ILE A 230 6.94 10.52 5.74
CA ILE A 230 5.73 11.02 6.42
C ILE A 230 5.01 11.95 5.44
N ASP A 231 3.76 11.65 5.14
CA ASP A 231 2.91 12.55 4.37
C ASP A 231 2.68 13.84 5.16
N ARG A 232 3.09 14.99 4.56
CA ARG A 232 3.01 16.28 5.19
C ARG A 232 1.73 17.03 4.88
N MET A 233 1.02 16.61 3.87
CA MET A 233 -0.18 17.28 3.39
C MET A 233 -1.44 16.80 4.11
N THR A 234 -1.45 15.57 4.59
CA THR A 234 -2.61 15.03 5.32
C THR A 234 -2.61 15.51 6.79
N PRO A 235 -3.78 15.88 7.34
CA PRO A 235 -3.94 16.23 8.75
C PRO A 235 -3.60 15.09 9.70
N ALA A 236 -3.99 13.86 9.37
CA ALA A 236 -3.53 12.66 10.07
C ALA A 236 -2.04 12.43 9.80
N ARG A 237 -1.29 12.01 10.83
CA ARG A 237 0.11 11.62 10.63
C ARG A 237 0.19 10.27 9.95
N LEU A 238 0.50 10.29 8.66
CA LEU A 238 0.57 9.12 7.80
C LEU A 238 2.02 8.83 7.42
N GLU A 239 2.56 7.70 7.86
CA GLU A 239 3.83 7.15 7.40
C GLU A 239 3.56 6.22 6.22
N VAL A 240 4.25 6.44 5.10
CA VAL A 240 4.08 5.66 3.87
C VAL A 240 5.35 4.86 3.61
N LEU A 241 5.24 3.53 3.62
CA LEU A 241 6.26 2.60 3.18
C LEU A 241 6.00 2.28 1.70
N THR A 242 6.94 2.63 0.84
CA THR A 242 6.81 2.33 -0.60
C THR A 242 7.39 0.95 -0.93
N GLY A 243 7.14 0.42 -2.13
CA GLY A 243 7.74 -0.82 -2.59
C GLY A 243 9.28 -0.86 -2.47
N LYS A 244 9.96 0.28 -2.52
CA LYS A 244 11.41 0.35 -2.28
C LYS A 244 11.80 0.01 -0.84
N GLU A 245 11.00 0.42 0.15
CA GLU A 245 11.23 0.03 1.55
C GLU A 245 11.03 -1.47 1.73
N LEU A 246 9.95 -2.01 1.13
CA LEU A 246 9.63 -3.43 1.21
C LEU A 246 10.70 -4.33 0.60
N PHE A 247 11.50 -3.82 -0.34
CA PHE A 247 12.59 -4.58 -0.96
C PHE A 247 13.92 -4.50 -0.22
N LYS A 248 14.03 -3.74 0.89
CA LYS A 248 15.22 -3.70 1.75
C LYS A 248 15.42 -4.98 2.56
N ALA A 249 14.35 -5.73 2.80
CA ALA A 249 14.38 -7.08 3.35
C ALA A 249 13.71 -8.05 2.38
N ALA A 250 13.84 -9.33 2.60
CA ALA A 250 13.11 -10.34 1.84
C ALA A 250 11.67 -10.41 2.34
N CYS A 251 10.83 -9.43 1.96
CA CYS A 251 9.44 -9.39 2.37
C CYS A 251 8.64 -10.48 1.65
N CYS A 252 8.46 -11.61 2.27
CA CYS A 252 7.65 -12.70 1.75
C CYS A 252 6.17 -12.49 2.08
N ASP A 253 5.87 -11.90 3.25
CA ASP A 253 4.50 -11.56 3.67
C ASP A 253 4.42 -10.17 4.32
N LEU A 254 3.20 -9.74 4.66
CA LEU A 254 2.96 -8.43 5.27
C LEU A 254 3.67 -8.28 6.62
N SER A 255 3.82 -9.34 7.42
CA SER A 255 4.48 -9.25 8.73
C SER A 255 5.96 -8.87 8.58
N GLU A 256 6.65 -9.46 7.62
CA GLU A 256 8.06 -9.19 7.34
C GLU A 256 8.30 -7.79 6.75
N SER A 257 7.26 -7.19 6.17
CA SER A 257 7.30 -5.81 5.66
C SER A 257 7.59 -4.75 6.73
N PHE A 258 7.42 -5.08 8.01
CA PHE A 258 7.65 -4.15 9.11
C PHE A 258 9.02 -4.31 9.79
N GLU A 259 9.85 -5.27 9.41
CA GLU A 259 11.16 -5.51 10.04
C GLU A 259 12.12 -4.32 9.96
N THR A 260 12.02 -3.53 8.89
CA THR A 260 12.79 -2.29 8.68
C THR A 260 12.06 -1.04 9.18
N ASN A 261 10.95 -1.21 9.94
CA ASN A 261 10.11 -0.11 10.43
C ASN A 261 10.25 0.07 11.95
N ALA A 262 10.38 1.31 12.40
CA ALA A 262 10.49 1.65 13.83
C ALA A 262 9.12 1.80 14.51
N SER A 263 8.03 1.94 13.76
CA SER A 263 6.70 2.31 14.26
C SER A 263 5.83 1.10 14.62
N VAL A 264 6.04 -0.03 13.94
CA VAL A 264 5.28 -1.27 14.11
C VAL A 264 6.24 -2.37 14.50
N ASP A 265 5.93 -3.09 15.57
CA ASP A 265 6.64 -4.30 15.94
C ASP A 265 5.94 -5.53 15.39
N VAL A 266 6.73 -6.52 15.02
CA VAL A 266 6.24 -7.86 14.73
C VAL A 266 6.86 -8.82 15.74
N VAL A 267 6.02 -9.57 16.40
CA VAL A 267 6.42 -10.56 17.40
C VAL A 267 5.76 -11.89 17.10
N SER A 268 6.46 -12.98 17.36
CA SER A 268 5.83 -14.31 17.34
C SER A 268 4.87 -14.42 18.52
N ALA A 269 3.69 -14.96 18.28
CA ALA A 269 2.65 -15.10 19.32
C ALA A 269 3.01 -16.18 20.36
N ASP A 270 3.65 -17.25 19.90
CA ASP A 270 4.06 -18.40 20.70
C ASP A 270 5.23 -19.14 20.04
N ALA A 271 5.69 -20.20 20.70
CA ALA A 271 6.88 -20.95 20.32
C ALA A 271 6.64 -22.05 19.28
N VAL A 272 5.41 -22.34 18.84
CA VAL A 272 5.13 -23.55 18.03
C VAL A 272 4.19 -23.33 16.85
N THR A 273 3.32 -22.31 16.88
CA THR A 273 2.32 -22.11 15.80
C THR A 273 2.87 -21.36 14.57
N GLY A 274 3.99 -20.65 14.72
CA GLY A 274 4.52 -19.75 13.69
C GLY A 274 3.65 -18.52 13.45
N SER A 275 2.69 -18.26 14.31
CA SER A 275 1.82 -17.10 14.24
C SER A 275 2.57 -15.82 14.60
N LYS A 276 2.43 -14.78 13.80
CA LYS A 276 3.03 -13.46 14.03
C LYS A 276 1.96 -12.44 14.32
N GLN A 277 2.23 -11.54 15.25
CA GLN A 277 1.33 -10.44 15.62
C GLN A 277 2.06 -9.10 15.50
N ILE A 278 1.33 -8.08 15.03
CA ILE A 278 1.82 -6.71 15.10
C ILE A 278 1.55 -6.12 16.47
N GLN A 279 2.38 -5.15 16.85
CA GLN A 279 2.15 -4.30 18.02
C GLN A 279 2.36 -2.85 17.61
N MET A 280 1.44 -1.98 18.00
CA MET A 280 1.51 -0.55 17.76
C MET A 280 1.19 0.21 19.05
N LEU A 281 1.97 1.23 19.38
CA LEU A 281 1.84 2.01 20.63
C LEU A 281 1.88 1.15 21.89
N GLY A 282 2.55 -0.01 21.88
CA GLY A 282 2.60 -0.97 23.00
C GLY A 282 1.35 -1.84 23.16
N LEU A 283 0.36 -1.66 22.29
CA LEU A 283 -0.87 -2.44 22.26
C LEU A 283 -0.78 -3.58 21.25
N SER A 284 -1.53 -4.66 21.50
CA SER A 284 -1.65 -5.79 20.57
C SER A 284 -2.27 -5.36 19.24
N GLY A 285 -1.95 -6.07 18.17
CA GLY A 285 -2.43 -5.79 16.81
C GLY A 285 -3.94 -5.81 16.64
N ILE A 286 -4.66 -6.48 17.53
CA ILE A 286 -6.13 -6.48 17.56
C ILE A 286 -6.75 -5.09 17.78
N TYR A 287 -6.00 -4.14 18.37
CA TYR A 287 -6.41 -2.74 18.53
C TYR A 287 -6.01 -1.85 17.35
N THR A 288 -5.28 -2.40 16.38
CA THR A 288 -4.89 -1.73 15.14
C THR A 288 -5.78 -2.20 14.01
N GLN A 289 -6.46 -1.28 13.36
CA GLN A 289 -7.32 -1.61 12.23
C GLN A 289 -6.45 -1.91 11.00
N LEU A 290 -6.49 -3.15 10.53
CA LEU A 290 -5.88 -3.55 9.26
C LEU A 290 -6.90 -3.43 8.13
N THR A 291 -6.57 -2.66 7.10
CA THR A 291 -7.36 -2.52 5.88
C THR A 291 -6.53 -2.86 4.66
N VAL A 292 -7.20 -3.35 3.62
CA VAL A 292 -6.62 -3.53 2.29
C VAL A 292 -7.37 -2.61 1.34
N GLU A 293 -6.69 -1.59 0.85
CA GLU A 293 -7.28 -0.56 -0.02
C GLU A 293 -8.54 0.10 0.60
N ASN A 294 -8.46 0.40 1.90
CA ASN A 294 -9.56 0.97 2.72
C ASN A 294 -10.80 0.06 2.84
N LEU A 295 -10.70 -1.21 2.50
CA LEU A 295 -11.68 -2.24 2.85
C LEU A 295 -11.23 -3.00 4.08
N PRO A 296 -12.12 -3.58 4.89
CA PRO A 296 -11.71 -4.44 6.00
C PRO A 296 -10.76 -5.55 5.53
N GLY A 297 -9.58 -5.63 6.16
CA GLY A 297 -8.62 -6.71 5.96
C GLY A 297 -9.00 -7.96 6.77
N PRO A 298 -8.05 -8.88 6.98
CA PRO A 298 -8.25 -10.00 7.90
C PRO A 298 -8.61 -9.50 9.31
N ARG A 299 -9.78 -9.87 9.78
CA ARG A 299 -10.36 -9.46 11.07
C ARG A 299 -11.12 -10.60 11.74
N GLY A 300 -11.54 -10.42 12.99
CA GLY A 300 -12.29 -11.43 13.74
C GLY A 300 -11.44 -12.70 13.94
N LEU A 301 -11.97 -13.85 13.57
CA LEU A 301 -11.30 -15.14 13.72
C LEU A 301 -10.10 -15.30 12.78
N ALA A 302 -10.06 -14.55 11.67
CA ALA A 302 -8.94 -14.55 10.73
C ALA A 302 -7.75 -13.66 11.17
N SER A 303 -7.85 -12.90 12.26
CA SER A 303 -6.83 -11.94 12.68
C SER A 303 -5.46 -12.57 12.98
N PRO A 304 -5.34 -13.72 13.65
CA PRO A 304 -4.06 -14.27 14.12
C PRO A 304 -3.09 -14.61 12.99
N LEU A 305 -3.61 -15.15 11.90
CA LEU A 305 -2.83 -15.59 10.74
C LEU A 305 -3.00 -14.65 9.52
N GLY A 306 -3.75 -13.56 9.69
CA GLY A 306 -4.11 -12.65 8.62
C GLY A 306 -2.93 -11.92 7.99
N LEU A 307 -1.87 -11.67 8.73
CA LEU A 307 -0.67 -10.99 8.23
C LEU A 307 0.05 -11.83 7.17
N ASN A 308 0.10 -13.14 7.36
CA ASN A 308 0.75 -14.06 6.42
C ASN A 308 -0.07 -14.23 5.13
N SER A 309 -1.35 -13.82 5.13
CA SER A 309 -2.26 -13.95 3.98
C SER A 309 -2.03 -12.93 2.86
N ILE A 310 -1.18 -11.93 3.08
CA ILE A 310 -0.89 -10.86 2.13
C ILE A 310 0.60 -10.95 1.75
N ALA A 311 0.87 -11.40 0.53
CA ALA A 311 2.24 -11.50 0.03
C ALA A 311 2.89 -10.11 -0.11
N GLY A 312 4.13 -9.95 0.36
CA GLY A 312 4.86 -8.70 0.30
C GLY A 312 5.06 -8.18 -1.13
N THR A 313 5.18 -9.08 -2.10
CA THR A 313 5.31 -8.76 -3.53
C THR A 313 4.06 -8.19 -4.19
N TRP A 314 2.89 -8.37 -3.56
CA TRP A 314 1.61 -7.79 -4.03
C TRP A 314 1.44 -6.34 -3.61
N ILE A 315 2.24 -5.90 -2.64
CA ILE A 315 2.08 -4.60 -1.98
C ILE A 315 2.75 -3.51 -2.84
N GLU A 316 2.01 -2.46 -3.14
CA GLU A 316 2.50 -1.23 -3.75
C GLU A 316 3.01 -0.26 -2.68
N SER A 317 2.23 -0.10 -1.60
CA SER A 317 2.60 0.70 -0.45
C SER A 317 1.83 0.29 0.81
N ILE A 318 2.39 0.58 1.97
CA ILE A 318 1.73 0.45 3.27
C ILE A 318 1.62 1.83 3.89
N GLN A 319 0.44 2.19 4.32
CA GLN A 319 0.14 3.45 4.99
C GLN A 319 -0.13 3.17 6.47
N ILE A 320 0.69 3.75 7.34
CA ILE A 320 0.61 3.58 8.79
C ILE A 320 0.16 4.89 9.41
N ALA A 321 -1.03 4.92 9.99
CA ALA A 321 -1.55 6.02 10.78
C ALA A 321 -1.56 5.60 12.25
N LYS A 322 -0.73 6.24 13.08
CA LYS A 322 -0.75 6.02 14.54
C LYS A 322 -1.86 6.85 15.19
N GLY A 323 -2.44 6.30 16.24
CA GLY A 323 -3.57 6.93 16.92
C GLY A 323 -4.89 6.65 16.21
N ILE A 324 -5.75 7.66 16.14
CA ILE A 324 -7.10 7.53 15.57
C ILE A 324 -7.06 7.76 14.06
N GLY A 325 -7.81 6.96 13.29
CA GLY A 325 -8.04 7.16 11.85
C GLY A 325 -9.33 7.95 11.56
N SER A 326 -9.73 8.05 10.27
CA SER A 326 -10.99 8.67 9.86
C SER A 326 -12.20 7.87 10.34
N VAL A 327 -13.31 8.56 10.68
CA VAL A 327 -14.59 7.93 11.03
C VAL A 327 -15.22 7.16 9.86
N ALA A 328 -14.84 7.49 8.62
CA ALA A 328 -15.30 6.81 7.41
C ALA A 328 -14.76 5.36 7.31
N ASN A 329 -13.65 5.05 7.99
CA ASN A 329 -13.01 3.73 7.98
C ASN A 329 -13.55 2.79 9.06
N GLY A 330 -14.56 3.22 9.84
CA GLY A 330 -15.21 2.40 10.87
C GLY A 330 -14.87 2.83 12.29
N PHE A 331 -15.28 2.01 13.24
CA PHE A 331 -15.26 2.29 14.68
C PHE A 331 -14.18 1.52 15.45
N GLU A 332 -13.57 0.49 14.86
CA GLU A 332 -12.65 -0.45 15.53
C GLU A 332 -11.22 0.09 15.73
N ASN A 333 -10.88 1.23 15.14
CA ASN A 333 -9.56 1.82 15.28
C ASN A 333 -9.35 2.39 16.70
N MET A 334 -8.41 1.81 17.47
CA MET A 334 -8.11 2.17 18.85
C MET A 334 -6.64 2.60 19.03
N ALA A 335 -5.69 1.92 18.38
CA ALA A 335 -4.25 2.22 18.48
C ALA A 335 -3.67 2.81 17.20
N GLY A 336 -4.28 2.52 16.06
CA GLY A 336 -3.83 2.96 14.75
C GLY A 336 -4.51 2.24 13.62
N GLN A 337 -4.19 2.66 12.42
CA GLN A 337 -4.65 2.02 11.18
C GLN A 337 -3.45 1.69 10.30
N ILE A 338 -3.45 0.50 9.74
CA ILE A 338 -2.54 0.07 8.69
C ILE A 338 -3.38 -0.18 7.45
N ASN A 339 -3.16 0.59 6.40
CA ASN A 339 -3.78 0.37 5.10
C ASN A 339 -2.76 -0.16 4.11
N VAL A 340 -3.04 -1.30 3.51
CA VAL A 340 -2.19 -1.95 2.50
C VAL A 340 -2.77 -1.65 1.13
N GLU A 341 -2.02 -0.95 0.28
CA GLU A 341 -2.35 -0.76 -1.12
C GLU A 341 -1.70 -1.86 -1.94
N LEU A 342 -2.51 -2.63 -2.65
CA LEU A 342 -2.03 -3.67 -3.56
C LEU A 342 -1.70 -3.08 -4.93
N LYS A 343 -0.83 -3.75 -5.67
CA LYS A 343 -0.52 -3.42 -7.07
C LYS A 343 -1.79 -3.34 -7.91
N LYS A 344 -1.95 -2.22 -8.64
CA LYS A 344 -3.14 -1.91 -9.43
C LYS A 344 -2.98 -2.44 -10.86
N PRO A 345 -4.00 -3.09 -11.45
CA PRO A 345 -3.91 -3.66 -12.80
C PRO A 345 -3.46 -2.69 -13.88
N GLN A 346 -3.92 -1.43 -13.80
CA GLN A 346 -3.66 -0.39 -14.80
C GLN A 346 -2.23 0.15 -14.77
N ASN A 347 -1.51 0.03 -13.63
CA ASN A 347 -0.20 0.64 -13.40
C ASN A 347 0.91 -0.38 -13.12
N SER A 348 0.57 -1.67 -13.00
CA SER A 348 1.51 -2.73 -12.66
C SER A 348 2.29 -3.22 -13.88
N GLU A 349 3.41 -3.87 -13.61
CA GLU A 349 4.20 -4.59 -14.61
C GLU A 349 3.35 -5.71 -15.25
N ARG A 350 3.53 -5.94 -16.55
CA ARG A 350 2.82 -7.02 -17.27
C ARG A 350 3.12 -8.39 -16.67
N LEU A 351 4.36 -8.58 -16.23
CA LEU A 351 4.80 -9.77 -15.52
C LEU A 351 5.76 -9.35 -14.41
N PHE A 352 5.53 -9.86 -13.22
CA PHE A 352 6.49 -9.83 -12.12
C PHE A 352 6.64 -11.24 -11.56
N PHE A 353 7.87 -11.70 -11.45
CA PHE A 353 8.25 -12.98 -10.88
C PHE A 353 9.25 -12.76 -9.74
N ASN A 354 9.05 -13.46 -8.62
CA ASN A 354 9.99 -13.51 -7.52
C ASN A 354 10.10 -14.93 -6.99
N ALA A 355 11.33 -15.39 -6.80
CA ALA A 355 11.63 -16.61 -6.10
C ALA A 355 12.60 -16.32 -4.96
N TYR A 356 12.34 -16.92 -3.80
CA TYR A 356 13.10 -16.77 -2.57
C TYR A 356 13.33 -18.16 -1.95
N ALA A 357 14.50 -18.36 -1.36
CA ALA A 357 14.80 -19.54 -0.55
C ALA A 357 15.74 -19.17 0.60
N ASN A 358 15.61 -19.88 1.74
CA ASN A 358 16.51 -19.72 2.87
C ASN A 358 17.09 -21.07 3.34
N ASN A 359 18.16 -20.99 4.14
CA ASN A 359 18.85 -22.15 4.67
C ASN A 359 18.04 -22.92 5.74
N MET A 360 16.90 -22.38 6.16
CA MET A 360 15.99 -23.05 7.11
C MET A 360 14.92 -23.89 6.43
N GLY A 361 14.90 -23.95 5.09
CA GLY A 361 13.99 -24.77 4.32
C GLY A 361 12.68 -24.11 3.93
N ARG A 362 12.63 -22.77 3.91
CA ARG A 362 11.51 -22.02 3.36
C ARG A 362 11.80 -21.64 1.91
N THR A 363 10.79 -21.78 1.07
CA THR A 363 10.79 -21.32 -0.33
C THR A 363 9.52 -20.53 -0.60
N ASP A 364 9.64 -19.37 -1.23
CA ASP A 364 8.50 -18.56 -1.66
C ASP A 364 8.58 -18.30 -3.16
N VAL A 365 7.46 -18.48 -3.85
CA VAL A 365 7.32 -18.18 -5.27
C VAL A 365 6.15 -17.24 -5.48
N ASN A 366 6.40 -16.17 -6.23
CA ASN A 366 5.37 -15.17 -6.54
C ASN A 366 5.32 -14.94 -8.05
N LEU A 367 4.11 -14.88 -8.59
CA LEU A 367 3.85 -14.56 -9.98
C LEU A 367 2.71 -13.54 -10.05
N ASN A 368 3.01 -12.33 -10.54
CA ASN A 368 1.99 -11.32 -10.79
C ASN A 368 1.91 -11.06 -12.30
N LEU A 369 0.70 -11.11 -12.83
CA LEU A 369 0.40 -10.86 -14.23
C LEU A 369 -0.61 -9.73 -14.32
N SER A 370 -0.36 -8.72 -15.15
CA SER A 370 -1.27 -7.60 -15.37
C SER A 370 -1.46 -7.33 -16.86
N GLN A 371 -2.69 -7.03 -17.25
CA GLN A 371 -3.01 -6.76 -18.65
C GLN A 371 -4.07 -5.66 -18.77
N LYS A 372 -3.84 -4.73 -19.69
CA LYS A 372 -4.85 -3.77 -20.16
C LYS A 372 -5.66 -4.40 -21.29
N ILE A 373 -6.98 -4.30 -21.20
CA ILE A 373 -7.93 -4.86 -22.17
C ILE A 373 -8.74 -3.70 -22.76
N GLY A 374 -8.36 -3.28 -23.96
CA GLY A 374 -8.91 -2.09 -24.60
C GLY A 374 -8.53 -0.80 -23.87
N GLN A 375 -9.41 0.20 -23.91
CA GLN A 375 -9.15 1.53 -23.35
C GLN A 375 -9.61 1.70 -21.89
N HIS A 376 -10.54 0.87 -21.45
CA HIS A 376 -11.27 1.07 -20.19
C HIS A 376 -11.02 -0.01 -19.15
N TRP A 377 -10.61 -1.20 -19.54
CA TRP A 377 -10.47 -2.34 -18.65
C TRP A 377 -9.02 -2.71 -18.41
N SER A 378 -8.74 -3.16 -17.22
CA SER A 378 -7.50 -3.86 -16.90
C SER A 378 -7.74 -4.95 -15.87
N THR A 379 -6.91 -5.99 -15.90
CA THR A 379 -7.00 -7.12 -14.98
C THR A 379 -5.61 -7.49 -14.48
N ALA A 380 -5.56 -8.03 -13.26
CA ALA A 380 -4.35 -8.63 -12.72
C ALA A 380 -4.66 -9.93 -11.99
N VAL A 381 -3.72 -10.87 -12.10
CA VAL A 381 -3.66 -12.09 -11.30
C VAL A 381 -2.38 -12.04 -10.48
N LEU A 382 -2.51 -12.14 -9.14
CA LEU A 382 -1.42 -12.16 -8.20
C LEU A 382 -1.42 -13.53 -7.53
N LEU A 383 -0.32 -14.28 -7.63
CA LEU A 383 -0.17 -15.63 -7.06
C LEU A 383 1.00 -15.66 -6.10
N HIS A 384 0.83 -16.34 -5.00
CA HIS A 384 1.84 -16.55 -3.97
C HIS A 384 1.76 -17.96 -3.42
N ASP A 385 2.90 -18.62 -3.33
CA ASP A 385 3.06 -19.91 -2.70
C ASP A 385 4.27 -19.88 -1.76
N ASN A 386 4.04 -20.24 -0.49
CA ASN A 386 5.05 -20.31 0.56
C ASN A 386 5.10 -21.73 1.08
N PHE A 387 6.25 -22.33 0.98
CA PHE A 387 6.47 -23.72 1.34
C PHE A 387 7.61 -23.86 2.34
N MET A 388 7.32 -24.48 3.50
CA MET A 388 8.29 -24.81 4.54
C MET A 388 8.39 -26.34 4.67
N TYR A 389 9.57 -26.87 4.41
CA TYR A 389 9.76 -28.34 4.39
C TYR A 389 10.69 -28.89 5.48
N ASN A 390 11.47 -28.03 6.15
CA ASN A 390 12.45 -28.51 7.13
C ASN A 390 11.80 -28.93 8.46
N LYS A 391 11.72 -30.25 8.67
CA LYS A 391 11.11 -30.85 9.87
C LYS A 391 12.05 -30.85 11.09
N SER A 392 13.33 -30.54 10.92
CA SER A 392 14.36 -30.76 11.93
C SER A 392 14.84 -29.47 12.62
N MET A 393 14.20 -28.35 12.35
CA MET A 393 14.61 -27.06 12.88
C MET A 393 14.29 -26.94 14.38
N ASN A 394 15.34 -26.87 15.22
CA ASN A 394 15.24 -26.86 16.66
C ASN A 394 16.50 -26.20 17.27
N PHE A 395 16.50 -24.89 17.36
CA PHE A 395 17.62 -24.09 17.86
C PHE A 395 17.80 -24.23 19.37
N SER A 396 16.70 -24.35 20.10
CA SER A 396 16.70 -24.49 21.56
C SER A 396 16.94 -25.92 22.06
N HIS A 397 17.07 -26.88 21.17
CA HIS A 397 17.29 -28.31 21.48
C HIS A 397 16.25 -28.91 22.43
N ASN A 398 15.02 -28.42 22.42
CA ASN A 398 13.93 -28.85 23.28
C ASN A 398 13.06 -29.96 22.69
N GLY A 399 13.41 -30.49 21.52
CA GLY A 399 12.67 -31.54 20.85
C GLY A 399 11.47 -31.08 20.03
N PHE A 400 11.15 -29.77 19.99
CA PHE A 400 10.09 -29.19 19.19
C PHE A 400 10.63 -28.49 17.95
N ARG A 401 9.83 -28.44 16.90
CA ARG A 401 10.11 -27.62 15.71
C ARG A 401 9.88 -26.16 16.06
N ASP A 402 10.87 -25.31 15.79
CA ASP A 402 10.73 -23.86 16.01
C ASP A 402 9.74 -23.19 15.05
N VAL A 403 9.53 -23.79 13.87
CA VAL A 403 8.59 -23.32 12.85
C VAL A 403 7.79 -24.50 12.30
N PRO A 404 6.47 -24.39 12.17
CA PRO A 404 5.65 -25.40 11.52
C PRO A 404 6.05 -25.62 10.06
N VAL A 405 5.97 -26.86 9.60
CA VAL A 405 6.11 -27.22 8.18
C VAL A 405 4.75 -27.19 7.51
N GLY A 406 4.71 -26.85 6.22
CA GLY A 406 3.47 -26.82 5.48
C GLY A 406 3.54 -25.94 4.24
N ASN A 407 2.38 -25.66 3.70
CA ASN A 407 2.22 -24.86 2.51
C ASN A 407 1.12 -23.81 2.69
N LEU A 408 1.41 -22.57 2.31
CA LEU A 408 0.43 -21.51 2.18
C LEU A 408 0.36 -21.10 0.71
N PHE A 409 -0.79 -21.35 0.08
CA PHE A 409 -1.11 -20.84 -1.25
C PHE A 409 -2.12 -19.74 -1.15
N SER A 410 -1.88 -18.63 -1.85
CA SER A 410 -2.88 -17.57 -2.01
C SER A 410 -2.86 -16.96 -3.40
N GLY A 411 -4.03 -16.50 -3.85
CA GLY A 411 -4.19 -15.88 -5.15
C GLY A 411 -5.29 -14.82 -5.16
N VAL A 412 -5.08 -13.78 -5.96
CA VAL A 412 -6.04 -12.70 -6.19
C VAL A 412 -6.23 -12.53 -7.69
N ASN A 413 -7.47 -12.54 -8.14
CA ASN A 413 -7.83 -12.02 -9.45
C ASN A 413 -8.62 -10.73 -9.26
N ARG A 414 -8.17 -9.64 -9.88
CA ARG A 414 -8.78 -8.32 -9.73
C ARG A 414 -8.93 -7.61 -11.05
N TRP A 415 -9.98 -6.78 -11.13
CA TRP A 415 -10.37 -6.04 -12.31
C TRP A 415 -10.52 -4.56 -12.00
N PHE A 416 -10.22 -3.74 -12.96
CA PHE A 416 -10.41 -2.30 -12.93
C PHE A 416 -11.07 -1.83 -14.22
N TYR A 417 -12.05 -0.96 -14.07
CA TYR A 417 -12.74 -0.27 -15.18
C TYR A 417 -12.77 1.23 -14.93
N GLU A 418 -12.52 2.00 -15.96
CA GLU A 418 -12.62 3.46 -15.96
C GLU A 418 -13.15 3.92 -17.30
N ASN A 419 -14.21 4.77 -17.29
CA ASN A 419 -14.83 5.26 -18.54
C ASN A 419 -14.31 6.63 -18.99
N GLY A 420 -13.38 7.27 -18.26
CA GLY A 420 -12.89 8.63 -18.50
C GLY A 420 -13.95 9.73 -18.27
N LYS A 421 -15.16 9.37 -17.81
CA LYS A 421 -16.29 10.28 -17.54
C LYS A 421 -16.72 10.25 -16.06
N GLY A 422 -15.78 9.94 -15.17
CA GLY A 422 -15.99 9.94 -13.73
C GLY A 422 -16.35 8.59 -13.09
N LEU A 423 -16.75 7.57 -13.85
CA LEU A 423 -17.03 6.24 -13.30
C LEU A 423 -15.77 5.38 -13.22
N MET A 424 -15.47 4.89 -12.03
CA MET A 424 -14.41 3.91 -11.75
C MET A 424 -15.00 2.72 -11.00
N VAL A 425 -14.64 1.50 -11.42
CA VAL A 425 -15.07 0.27 -10.77
C VAL A 425 -13.86 -0.63 -10.55
N GLN A 426 -13.75 -1.16 -9.35
CA GLN A 426 -12.76 -2.18 -8.99
C GLN A 426 -13.50 -3.35 -8.36
N PHE A 427 -13.16 -4.58 -8.73
CA PHE A 427 -13.68 -5.76 -8.07
C PHE A 427 -12.68 -6.90 -8.18
N GLY A 428 -12.82 -7.88 -7.34
CA GLY A 428 -11.96 -9.05 -7.37
C GLY A 428 -12.35 -10.11 -6.37
N VAL A 429 -11.66 -11.25 -6.51
CA VAL A 429 -11.79 -12.41 -5.64
C VAL A 429 -10.41 -12.82 -5.18
N LYS A 430 -10.29 -13.19 -3.91
CA LYS A 430 -9.07 -13.74 -3.30
C LYS A 430 -9.38 -15.11 -2.72
N TYR A 431 -8.44 -16.03 -2.89
CA TYR A 431 -8.44 -17.36 -2.28
C TYR A 431 -7.18 -17.56 -1.46
N LEU A 432 -7.31 -18.23 -0.33
CA LEU A 432 -6.19 -18.65 0.53
C LEU A 432 -6.45 -20.08 1.02
N ASN A 433 -5.41 -20.88 1.00
CA ASN A 433 -5.33 -22.15 1.71
C ASN A 433 -3.99 -22.20 2.45
N ASP A 434 -4.03 -22.49 3.75
CA ASP A 434 -2.85 -22.55 4.63
C ASP A 434 -2.92 -23.84 5.46
N ASP A 435 -2.05 -24.80 5.15
CA ASP A 435 -1.95 -26.11 5.80
C ASP A 435 -0.59 -26.22 6.49
N ARG A 436 -0.57 -26.30 7.82
CA ARG A 436 0.63 -26.34 8.65
C ARG A 436 0.57 -27.40 9.72
N THR A 437 1.72 -28.05 9.96
CA THR A 437 1.93 -29.02 11.02
C THR A 437 3.19 -28.68 11.82
N GLY A 438 3.05 -28.57 13.12
CA GLY A 438 4.14 -28.31 14.07
C GLY A 438 4.17 -29.34 15.22
N GLY A 439 4.91 -29.00 16.29
CA GLY A 439 5.06 -29.83 17.48
C GLY A 439 6.43 -30.50 17.57
N GLN A 440 6.51 -31.69 18.22
CA GLN A 440 7.76 -32.43 18.35
C GLN A 440 8.33 -32.84 16.99
N ILE A 441 9.66 -32.92 16.87
CA ILE A 441 10.37 -33.15 15.60
C ILE A 441 9.90 -34.45 14.92
N ASP A 442 9.70 -35.49 15.70
CA ASP A 442 9.31 -36.83 15.28
C ASP A 442 7.78 -37.05 15.24
N PHE A 443 6.98 -36.00 15.49
CA PHE A 443 5.53 -36.07 15.38
C PHE A 443 5.09 -36.42 13.95
N ASN A 444 4.25 -37.46 13.86
CA ASN A 444 3.63 -37.91 12.62
C ASN A 444 2.10 -37.78 12.74
N GLU A 445 1.51 -36.87 11.96
CA GLU A 445 0.07 -36.56 12.02
C GLU A 445 -0.83 -37.81 11.84
N LYS A 446 -0.40 -38.82 11.07
CA LYS A 446 -1.21 -40.00 10.78
C LYS A 446 -1.31 -40.96 11.96
N THR A 447 -0.27 -41.00 12.79
CA THR A 447 -0.18 -41.98 13.90
C THR A 447 -0.33 -41.36 15.28
N ASP A 448 0.03 -40.10 15.41
CA ASP A 448 0.17 -39.47 16.75
C ASP A 448 -0.91 -38.47 17.04
N LYS A 449 -1.63 -37.95 16.01
CA LYS A 449 -2.72 -36.98 16.20
C LYS A 449 -3.81 -37.52 17.14
N GLY A 450 -4.10 -36.77 18.19
CA GLY A 450 -5.09 -37.14 19.19
C GLY A 450 -4.65 -38.23 20.17
N THR A 451 -3.36 -38.55 20.20
CA THR A 451 -2.72 -39.47 21.15
C THR A 451 -1.73 -38.74 22.06
N THR A 452 -1.22 -39.40 23.08
CA THR A 452 -0.15 -38.89 23.96
C THR A 452 1.23 -39.40 23.55
N ASN A 453 1.42 -40.06 22.41
CA ASN A 453 2.70 -40.56 21.94
C ASN A 453 3.70 -39.46 21.65
N ARG A 454 3.22 -38.44 20.86
CA ARG A 454 3.98 -37.28 20.48
C ARG A 454 3.06 -36.07 20.41
N TYR A 455 3.53 -34.94 20.91
CA TYR A 455 2.78 -33.69 20.84
C TYR A 455 2.87 -33.07 19.46
N GLY A 456 1.72 -32.87 18.84
CA GLY A 456 1.60 -32.20 17.55
C GLY A 456 0.55 -31.13 17.57
N LEU A 457 0.69 -30.18 16.67
CA LEU A 457 -0.33 -29.18 16.37
C LEU A 457 -0.48 -29.04 14.86
N GLY A 458 -1.65 -28.58 14.43
CA GLY A 458 -1.88 -28.35 13.00
C GLY A 458 -3.00 -27.37 12.76
N PHE A 459 -2.91 -26.71 11.60
CA PHE A 459 -3.90 -25.79 11.09
C PHE A 459 -4.22 -26.16 9.65
N ASP A 460 -5.48 -26.21 9.31
CA ASP A 460 -6.01 -26.27 7.96
C ASP A 460 -6.99 -25.11 7.81
N ILE A 461 -6.59 -24.09 7.05
CA ILE A 461 -7.32 -22.85 6.90
C ILE A 461 -7.68 -22.65 5.44
N GLU A 462 -8.94 -22.36 5.20
CA GLU A 462 -9.45 -21.95 3.90
C GLU A 462 -10.18 -20.62 4.03
N ARG A 463 -9.88 -19.68 3.11
CA ARG A 463 -10.55 -18.39 3.05
C ARG A 463 -10.83 -17.97 1.62
N VAL A 464 -12.07 -17.57 1.37
CA VAL A 464 -12.52 -16.94 0.13
C VAL A 464 -12.98 -15.53 0.45
N GLU A 465 -12.52 -14.56 -0.32
CA GLU A 465 -12.91 -13.14 -0.19
C GLU A 465 -13.37 -12.60 -1.54
N GLY A 466 -14.42 -11.80 -1.53
CA GLY A 466 -14.84 -10.99 -2.66
C GLY A 466 -14.91 -9.51 -2.29
N PHE A 467 -14.56 -8.62 -3.21
CA PHE A 467 -14.69 -7.19 -2.99
C PHE A 467 -15.12 -6.46 -4.25
N ALA A 468 -15.80 -5.32 -4.06
CA ALA A 468 -16.12 -4.37 -5.12
C ALA A 468 -16.06 -2.93 -4.59
N LYS A 469 -15.53 -2.02 -5.40
CA LYS A 469 -15.56 -0.57 -5.17
C LYS A 469 -16.09 0.11 -6.42
N ILE A 470 -17.11 0.92 -6.27
CA ILE A 470 -17.74 1.68 -7.34
C ILE A 470 -17.64 3.15 -6.94
N GLY A 471 -16.95 3.94 -7.72
CA GLY A 471 -16.78 5.36 -7.50
C GLY A 471 -17.26 6.17 -8.69
N TYR A 472 -17.95 7.27 -8.43
CA TYR A 472 -18.34 8.23 -9.43
C TYR A 472 -17.94 9.64 -9.00
N VAL A 473 -17.07 10.27 -9.77
CA VAL A 473 -16.69 11.67 -9.65
C VAL A 473 -17.52 12.46 -10.64
N PHE A 474 -18.22 13.49 -10.16
CA PHE A 474 -19.08 14.30 -11.02
C PHE A 474 -18.22 15.18 -11.95
N PRO A 475 -18.31 15.03 -13.27
CA PRO A 475 -17.45 15.77 -14.21
C PRO A 475 -17.54 17.28 -14.10
N GLU A 476 -18.71 17.78 -13.70
CA GLU A 476 -18.99 19.21 -13.55
C GLU A 476 -18.42 19.80 -12.23
N ASN A 477 -18.17 18.92 -11.24
CA ASN A 477 -17.61 19.32 -9.95
C ASN A 477 -16.70 18.18 -9.42
N LYS A 478 -15.40 18.27 -9.67
CA LYS A 478 -14.41 17.26 -9.27
C LYS A 478 -14.30 17.05 -7.75
N HIS A 479 -14.82 17.96 -6.94
CA HIS A 479 -14.85 17.83 -5.49
C HIS A 479 -16.01 16.95 -5.02
N ARG A 480 -17.05 16.82 -5.86
CA ARG A 480 -18.22 15.99 -5.57
C ARG A 480 -18.00 14.56 -6.07
N SER A 481 -18.13 13.63 -5.17
CA SER A 481 -18.06 12.21 -5.52
C SER A 481 -18.93 11.35 -4.63
N ILE A 482 -19.36 10.22 -5.16
CA ILE A 482 -20.05 9.16 -4.43
C ILE A 482 -19.28 7.86 -4.61
N GLY A 483 -19.15 7.07 -3.55
CA GLY A 483 -18.45 5.80 -3.56
C GLY A 483 -19.21 4.73 -2.80
N LEU A 484 -19.28 3.54 -3.36
CA LEU A 484 -19.79 2.34 -2.71
C LEU A 484 -18.66 1.33 -2.58
N GLN A 485 -18.44 0.86 -1.36
CA GLN A 485 -17.47 -0.17 -1.03
C GLN A 485 -18.21 -1.40 -0.52
N LEU A 486 -17.91 -2.56 -1.10
CA LEU A 486 -18.47 -3.85 -0.74
C LEU A 486 -17.35 -4.84 -0.50
N ALA A 487 -17.46 -5.66 0.54
CA ALA A 487 -16.57 -6.78 0.79
C ALA A 487 -17.34 -7.93 1.47
N GLY A 488 -16.92 -9.14 1.22
CA GLY A 488 -17.44 -10.31 1.90
C GLY A 488 -16.37 -11.39 1.97
N SER A 489 -16.39 -12.20 3.02
CA SER A 489 -15.48 -13.32 3.18
C SER A 489 -16.13 -14.49 3.89
N ASN A 490 -15.66 -15.69 3.52
CA ASN A 490 -15.90 -16.92 4.24
C ASN A 490 -14.56 -17.50 4.69
N TYR A 491 -14.42 -17.73 6.00
CA TYR A 491 -13.23 -18.26 6.64
C TYR A 491 -13.57 -19.53 7.37
N ASN A 492 -12.78 -20.58 7.17
CA ASN A 492 -12.87 -21.85 7.88
C ASN A 492 -11.49 -22.22 8.40
N GLN A 493 -11.42 -22.64 9.68
CA GLN A 493 -10.22 -23.15 10.31
C GLN A 493 -10.51 -24.45 11.04
N LYS A 494 -9.70 -25.44 10.81
CA LYS A 494 -9.61 -26.66 11.62
C LYS A 494 -8.24 -26.71 12.24
N SER A 495 -8.18 -26.79 13.56
CA SER A 495 -6.91 -26.83 14.26
C SER A 495 -6.93 -27.76 15.49
N TYR A 496 -5.76 -28.25 15.82
CA TYR A 496 -5.53 -29.05 17.01
C TYR A 496 -4.20 -28.69 17.67
N PHE A 497 -4.14 -28.82 18.99
CA PHE A 497 -2.99 -28.54 19.85
C PHE A 497 -2.85 -29.68 20.85
N GLY A 498 -2.04 -30.69 20.54
CA GLY A 498 -1.99 -31.94 21.29
C GLY A 498 -3.35 -32.65 21.27
N LEU A 499 -4.01 -32.71 22.44
CA LEU A 499 -5.34 -33.30 22.59
C LEU A 499 -6.50 -32.28 22.47
N ASN A 500 -6.19 -30.98 22.45
CA ASN A 500 -7.18 -29.91 22.36
C ASN A 500 -7.47 -29.58 20.88
N ASN A 501 -8.75 -29.35 20.58
CA ASN A 501 -9.17 -28.90 19.26
C ASN A 501 -9.74 -27.47 19.37
N TYR A 502 -9.45 -26.67 18.37
CA TYR A 502 -10.13 -25.40 18.14
C TYR A 502 -10.45 -25.27 16.66
N ASN A 503 -11.75 -25.28 16.35
CA ASN A 503 -12.24 -25.08 15.01
C ASN A 503 -13.07 -23.82 14.96
N SER A 504 -13.07 -23.12 13.83
CA SER A 504 -13.81 -21.87 13.73
C SER A 504 -14.25 -21.56 12.31
N ASP A 505 -15.45 -21.03 12.20
CA ASP A 505 -16.03 -20.51 10.96
C ASP A 505 -16.43 -19.04 11.14
N GLN A 506 -16.14 -18.21 10.14
CA GLN A 506 -16.60 -16.84 10.09
C GLN A 506 -17.13 -16.50 8.71
N GLN A 507 -18.32 -15.93 8.65
CA GLN A 507 -18.87 -15.26 7.49
C GLN A 507 -18.93 -13.76 7.77
N ASN A 508 -18.35 -12.98 6.88
CA ASN A 508 -18.32 -11.52 7.00
C ASN A 508 -18.95 -10.87 5.78
N GLY A 509 -19.69 -9.78 6.01
CA GLY A 509 -20.22 -8.90 4.98
C GLY A 509 -20.03 -7.43 5.36
N TYR A 510 -19.59 -6.61 4.43
CA TYR A 510 -19.34 -5.18 4.62
C TYR A 510 -19.89 -4.38 3.45
N ALA A 511 -20.60 -3.30 3.77
CA ALA A 511 -20.99 -2.28 2.81
C ALA A 511 -20.75 -0.90 3.42
N ASN A 512 -20.23 0.05 2.61
CA ASN A 512 -19.98 1.43 3.02
C ASN A 512 -20.27 2.36 1.85
N LEU A 513 -21.23 3.26 2.03
CA LEU A 513 -21.60 4.30 1.09
C LEU A 513 -21.02 5.62 1.57
N LEU A 514 -20.29 6.30 0.70
CA LEU A 514 -19.65 7.58 0.98
C LEU A 514 -20.08 8.63 -0.03
N PHE A 515 -20.34 9.82 0.44
CA PHE A 515 -20.52 11.01 -0.37
C PHE A 515 -19.62 12.11 0.15
N GLN A 516 -18.93 12.82 -0.74
CA GLN A 516 -18.12 13.98 -0.38
C GLN A 516 -18.35 15.15 -1.33
N ASP A 517 -18.22 16.36 -0.81
CA ASP A 517 -18.30 17.62 -1.56
C ASP A 517 -17.62 18.75 -0.77
N ILE A 518 -17.68 19.95 -1.29
CA ILE A 518 -17.20 21.19 -0.65
C ILE A 518 -18.37 22.13 -0.34
N ILE A 519 -18.19 22.99 0.66
CA ILE A 519 -19.14 24.07 0.99
C ILE A 519 -18.53 25.40 0.57
N GLY A 520 -18.98 25.95 -0.54
CA GLY A 520 -18.52 27.24 -1.08
C GLY A 520 -17.10 27.17 -1.65
N THR A 521 -16.09 26.92 -0.82
CA THR A 521 -14.68 26.87 -1.23
C THR A 521 -14.02 25.56 -0.83
N VAL A 522 -12.87 25.26 -1.43
CA VAL A 522 -12.04 24.05 -1.11
C VAL A 522 -11.52 24.03 0.33
N ALA A 523 -11.61 25.16 1.06
CA ALA A 523 -11.28 25.22 2.47
C ALA A 523 -12.28 24.45 3.35
N HIS A 524 -13.48 24.21 2.87
CA HIS A 524 -14.57 23.55 3.59
C HIS A 524 -15.00 22.28 2.87
N LYS A 525 -14.43 21.13 3.24
CA LYS A 525 -14.79 19.82 2.67
C LYS A 525 -15.63 19.05 3.69
N TYR A 526 -16.58 18.30 3.20
CA TYR A 526 -17.32 17.37 4.05
C TYR A 526 -17.44 16.00 3.39
N ARG A 527 -17.54 14.99 4.24
CA ARG A 527 -17.80 13.61 3.87
C ARG A 527 -18.87 13.08 4.79
N VAL A 528 -19.90 12.48 4.21
CA VAL A 528 -20.97 11.78 4.93
C VAL A 528 -21.13 10.39 4.38
N GLY A 529 -21.64 9.48 5.20
CA GLY A 529 -21.87 8.13 4.74
C GLY A 529 -22.55 7.25 5.76
N ALA A 530 -22.83 6.03 5.31
CA ALA A 530 -23.41 4.99 6.13
C ALA A 530 -22.75 3.65 5.81
N SER A 531 -22.57 2.82 6.83
CA SER A 531 -21.98 1.50 6.65
C SER A 531 -22.71 0.43 7.46
N ILE A 532 -22.56 -0.80 7.02
CA ILE A 532 -23.01 -1.99 7.72
C ILE A 532 -21.90 -3.03 7.72
N ASN A 533 -21.64 -3.59 8.90
CA ASN A 533 -20.82 -4.78 9.11
C ASN A 533 -21.73 -5.91 9.57
N TYR A 534 -21.61 -7.05 8.94
CA TYR A 534 -22.25 -8.30 9.32
C TYR A 534 -21.19 -9.34 9.60
N ASP A 535 -21.21 -9.96 10.76
CA ASP A 535 -20.36 -11.07 11.13
C ASP A 535 -21.18 -12.19 11.73
N ASN A 536 -20.94 -13.40 11.28
CA ASN A 536 -21.49 -14.62 11.84
C ASN A 536 -20.32 -15.53 12.21
N TYR A 537 -20.19 -15.79 13.51
CA TYR A 537 -19.09 -16.57 14.10
C TYR A 537 -19.61 -17.87 14.65
N ASN A 538 -18.83 -18.94 14.48
CA ASN A 538 -19.08 -20.23 15.07
C ASN A 538 -17.72 -20.84 15.49
N GLU A 539 -17.53 -21.03 16.78
CA GLU A 539 -16.26 -21.53 17.35
C GLU A 539 -16.52 -22.77 18.18
N TRP A 540 -15.72 -23.79 17.97
CA TRP A 540 -15.71 -25.01 18.75
C TRP A 540 -14.37 -25.12 19.49
N TYR A 541 -14.43 -25.03 20.81
CA TYR A 541 -13.29 -25.22 21.68
C TYR A 541 -13.45 -26.51 22.48
N LEU A 542 -12.42 -27.37 22.46
CA LEU A 542 -12.53 -28.73 22.96
C LEU A 542 -13.60 -29.53 22.19
N LYS A 543 -14.14 -30.58 22.77
CA LYS A 543 -15.15 -31.44 22.11
C LYS A 543 -16.58 -30.97 22.33
N ASP A 544 -16.84 -30.18 23.38
CA ASP A 544 -18.16 -29.93 23.96
C ASP A 544 -18.53 -28.44 24.05
N GLN A 545 -17.61 -27.52 23.83
CA GLN A 545 -17.86 -26.08 23.92
C GLN A 545 -18.04 -25.47 22.53
N ASN A 546 -19.25 -24.96 22.28
CA ASN A 546 -19.61 -24.30 21.05
C ASN A 546 -20.10 -22.89 21.33
N PHE A 547 -19.42 -21.89 20.74
CA PHE A 547 -19.76 -20.48 20.88
C PHE A 547 -20.25 -19.93 19.54
N LYS A 548 -21.49 -19.48 19.50
CA LYS A 548 -22.10 -18.89 18.32
C LYS A 548 -22.39 -17.44 18.57
N ARG A 549 -22.04 -16.60 17.60
CA ARG A 549 -22.32 -15.17 17.68
C ARG A 549 -22.68 -14.62 16.31
N LYS A 550 -23.78 -13.90 16.26
CA LYS A 550 -24.15 -13.08 15.11
C LYS A 550 -24.12 -11.63 15.52
N GLU A 551 -23.29 -10.83 14.86
CA GLU A 551 -23.09 -9.43 15.17
C GLU A 551 -23.35 -8.58 13.92
N VAL A 552 -24.22 -7.60 14.05
CA VAL A 552 -24.51 -6.62 13.00
C VAL A 552 -24.27 -5.24 13.57
N VAL A 553 -23.39 -4.49 12.93
CA VAL A 553 -23.13 -3.09 13.29
C VAL A 553 -23.45 -2.20 12.10
N SER A 554 -24.49 -1.39 12.25
CA SER A 554 -24.89 -0.41 11.25
C SER A 554 -24.74 1.01 11.79
N GLY A 555 -24.21 1.92 11.00
CA GLY A 555 -24.01 3.27 11.47
C GLY A 555 -23.89 4.29 10.34
N ALA A 556 -24.02 5.55 10.75
CA ALA A 556 -23.82 6.70 9.90
C ALA A 556 -22.70 7.58 10.46
N PHE A 557 -22.04 8.31 9.58
CA PHE A 557 -20.95 9.18 9.95
C PHE A 557 -20.94 10.47 9.13
N ALA A 558 -20.37 11.51 9.75
CA ALA A 558 -20.06 12.77 9.10
C ALA A 558 -18.64 13.20 9.50
N GLU A 559 -17.88 13.68 8.55
CA GLU A 559 -16.54 14.21 8.72
C GLU A 559 -16.44 15.55 8.00
N TYR A 560 -15.97 16.57 8.71
CA TYR A 560 -15.77 17.89 8.18
C TYR A 560 -14.30 18.26 8.26
N THR A 561 -13.75 18.72 7.13
CA THR A 561 -12.37 19.18 7.00
C THR A 561 -12.37 20.69 6.76
N TYR A 562 -11.67 21.41 7.62
CA TYR A 562 -11.41 22.83 7.49
C TYR A 562 -9.95 23.11 7.20
N SER A 563 -9.64 23.60 6.01
CA SER A 563 -8.30 23.88 5.51
C SER A 563 -8.22 25.32 4.98
N PRO A 564 -8.21 26.34 5.85
CA PRO A 564 -8.22 27.76 5.43
C PRO A 564 -6.92 28.19 4.77
N SER A 565 -5.83 27.47 4.97
CA SER A 565 -4.52 27.77 4.42
C SER A 565 -3.64 26.51 4.39
N GLU A 566 -2.51 26.55 3.70
CA GLU A 566 -1.50 25.48 3.70
C GLU A 566 -0.89 25.24 5.09
N LYS A 567 -1.08 26.16 6.04
CA LYS A 567 -0.52 26.11 7.39
C LYS A 567 -1.41 25.41 8.41
N PHE A 568 -2.70 25.34 8.19
CA PHE A 568 -3.64 24.83 9.18
C PHE A 568 -4.72 23.97 8.56
N ASP A 569 -4.91 22.79 9.14
CA ASP A 569 -6.01 21.88 8.83
C ASP A 569 -6.63 21.33 10.12
N ALA A 570 -7.94 21.21 10.12
CA ALA A 570 -8.69 20.53 11.15
C ALA A 570 -9.68 19.54 10.53
N ILE A 571 -9.73 18.33 11.04
CA ILE A 571 -10.75 17.34 10.69
C ILE A 571 -11.53 17.03 11.97
N ILE A 572 -12.84 17.13 11.90
CA ILE A 572 -13.76 16.73 12.97
C ILE A 572 -14.69 15.67 12.39
N GLY A 573 -14.73 14.51 13.02
CA GLY A 573 -15.56 13.39 12.62
C GLY A 573 -16.46 12.92 13.76
N LEU A 574 -17.68 12.60 13.42
CA LEU A 574 -18.64 11.98 14.34
C LEU A 574 -19.25 10.76 13.66
N ARG A 575 -19.28 9.67 14.37
CA ARG A 575 -19.90 8.43 13.92
C ARG A 575 -20.81 7.89 15.00
N GLN A 576 -22.02 7.52 14.62
CA GLN A 576 -23.03 6.90 15.46
C GLN A 576 -23.38 5.53 14.92
N ASP A 577 -23.19 4.50 15.71
CA ASP A 577 -23.41 3.10 15.34
C ASP A 577 -24.42 2.43 16.28
N TYR A 578 -25.15 1.46 15.73
CA TYR A 578 -25.95 0.50 16.48
C TYR A 578 -25.35 -0.89 16.31
N ASN A 579 -24.92 -1.47 17.43
CA ASN A 579 -24.45 -2.85 17.50
C ASN A 579 -25.58 -3.74 18.01
N SER A 580 -25.92 -4.79 17.27
CA SER A 580 -27.00 -5.72 17.63
C SER A 580 -26.82 -6.41 18.99
N LEU A 581 -25.59 -6.45 19.52
CA LEU A 581 -25.27 -7.05 20.82
C LEU A 581 -25.31 -6.03 21.95
N TYR A 582 -24.81 -4.80 21.72
CA TYR A 582 -24.53 -3.83 22.79
C TYR A 582 -25.31 -2.52 22.66
N GLY A 583 -26.13 -2.34 21.60
CA GLY A 583 -26.92 -1.13 21.38
C GLY A 583 -26.12 0.02 20.77
N TRP A 584 -26.57 1.25 21.04
CA TRP A 584 -26.03 2.47 20.47
C TRP A 584 -24.68 2.88 21.09
N PHE A 585 -23.74 3.33 20.24
CA PHE A 585 -22.50 3.95 20.70
C PHE A 585 -22.02 5.00 19.70
N THR A 586 -21.20 5.94 20.21
CA THR A 586 -20.69 7.07 19.45
C THR A 586 -19.16 7.06 19.44
N THR A 587 -18.55 7.33 18.28
CA THR A 587 -17.11 7.45 18.11
C THR A 587 -16.73 8.82 17.52
N PRO A 588 -16.53 9.85 18.39
CA PRO A 588 -16.02 11.16 17.96
C PRO A 588 -14.51 11.09 17.69
N ARG A 589 -14.04 11.88 16.71
CA ARG A 589 -12.62 11.99 16.34
C ARG A 589 -12.27 13.39 15.91
N ILE A 590 -11.05 13.83 16.25
CA ILE A 590 -10.50 15.11 15.83
C ILE A 590 -9.04 14.92 15.41
N HIS A 591 -8.65 15.58 14.33
CA HIS A 591 -7.27 15.72 13.88
C HIS A 591 -6.97 17.18 13.59
N LEU A 592 -5.85 17.67 14.07
CA LEU A 592 -5.34 19.00 13.85
C LEU A 592 -3.94 18.91 13.24
N ARG A 593 -3.69 19.75 12.24
CA ARG A 593 -2.36 19.92 11.63
C ARG A 593 -2.05 21.42 11.61
N TYR A 594 -0.87 21.78 12.08
CA TYR A 594 -0.37 23.14 12.06
C TYR A 594 1.08 23.17 11.56
N ALA A 595 1.34 23.94 10.51
CA ALA A 595 2.65 24.13 9.89
C ALA A 595 3.08 25.61 10.05
N PRO A 596 3.63 26.00 11.22
CA PRO A 596 3.94 27.41 11.53
C PRO A 596 5.00 28.00 10.60
N ILE A 597 6.02 27.22 10.29
CA ILE A 597 7.13 27.59 9.41
C ILE A 597 7.45 26.45 8.43
N ALA A 598 8.14 26.79 7.34
CA ALA A 598 8.55 25.80 6.36
C ALA A 598 9.39 24.69 7.01
N GLY A 599 9.00 23.44 6.75
CA GLY A 599 9.68 22.26 7.29
C GLY A 599 9.19 21.78 8.66
N THR A 600 8.44 22.58 9.45
CA THR A 600 7.87 22.18 10.73
C THR A 600 6.39 21.84 10.59
N THR A 601 6.00 20.68 11.10
CA THR A 601 4.58 20.30 11.17
C THR A 601 4.28 19.75 12.56
N VAL A 602 3.27 20.30 13.20
CA VAL A 602 2.72 19.82 14.47
C VAL A 602 1.37 19.19 14.19
N ARG A 603 1.13 17.99 14.71
CA ARG A 603 -0.16 17.31 14.61
C ARG A 603 -0.66 16.91 15.97
N ALA A 604 -1.96 17.00 16.16
CA ALA A 604 -2.63 16.47 17.34
C ALA A 604 -3.86 15.67 16.90
N SER A 605 -4.17 14.62 17.62
CA SER A 605 -5.36 13.82 17.36
C SER A 605 -5.95 13.31 18.67
N SER A 606 -7.27 13.16 18.71
CA SER A 606 -7.97 12.51 19.82
C SER A 606 -9.27 11.86 19.32
N GLY A 607 -9.64 10.74 19.91
CA GLY A 607 -10.91 10.11 19.59
C GLY A 607 -11.12 8.77 20.28
N ARG A 608 -12.32 8.24 20.11
CA ARG A 608 -12.78 7.00 20.74
C ARG A 608 -12.85 5.87 19.69
N GLY A 609 -12.46 4.67 20.12
CA GLY A 609 -12.65 3.42 19.39
C GLY A 609 -13.38 2.39 20.24
N GLN A 610 -14.07 1.42 19.58
CA GLN A 610 -14.78 0.33 20.23
C GLN A 610 -14.65 -0.95 19.40
N ARG A 611 -14.54 -2.13 20.07
CA ARG A 611 -14.51 -3.42 19.39
C ARG A 611 -15.08 -4.52 20.27
N THR A 612 -15.46 -5.64 19.66
CA THR A 612 -15.84 -6.88 20.34
C THR A 612 -14.65 -7.84 20.33
N ALA A 613 -14.30 -8.43 21.46
CA ALA A 613 -13.20 -9.37 21.57
C ALA A 613 -13.54 -10.76 21.01
N ASN A 614 -12.55 -11.46 20.44
CA ASN A 614 -12.61 -12.86 20.01
C ASN A 614 -11.55 -13.64 20.78
N ILE A 615 -11.86 -13.98 22.06
CA ILE A 615 -10.86 -14.41 23.04
C ILE A 615 -10.06 -15.64 22.64
N PHE A 616 -10.62 -16.63 21.95
CA PHE A 616 -9.89 -17.81 21.52
C PHE A 616 -8.99 -17.50 20.33
N ALA A 617 -9.55 -16.93 19.27
CA ALA A 617 -8.80 -16.59 18.05
C ALA A 617 -7.66 -15.61 18.33
N GLU A 618 -7.86 -14.60 19.17
CA GLU A 618 -6.86 -13.57 19.48
C GLU A 618 -5.75 -14.06 20.41
N ASN A 619 -5.95 -15.24 21.05
CA ASN A 619 -5.03 -15.82 22.03
C ASN A 619 -4.70 -17.29 21.69
N THR A 620 -4.50 -17.63 20.43
CA THR A 620 -4.17 -19.00 19.98
C THR A 620 -2.91 -19.56 20.65
N ALA A 621 -2.00 -18.70 21.06
CA ALA A 621 -0.79 -19.05 21.81
C ALA A 621 -1.09 -19.90 23.05
N VAL A 622 -2.18 -19.60 23.77
CA VAL A 622 -2.53 -20.29 25.01
C VAL A 622 -3.21 -21.64 24.76
N LEU A 623 -3.67 -21.90 23.55
CA LEU A 623 -4.25 -23.20 23.18
C LEU A 623 -3.19 -24.32 23.15
N ALA A 624 -1.93 -23.95 22.92
CA ALA A 624 -0.78 -24.85 23.00
C ALA A 624 -0.12 -24.82 24.39
N SER A 625 -0.91 -24.81 25.46
CA SER A 625 -0.44 -24.89 26.84
C SER A 625 -1.35 -25.79 27.66
N SER A 626 -0.87 -26.18 28.84
CA SER A 626 -1.65 -26.93 29.86
C SER A 626 -2.55 -26.04 30.71
N ARG A 627 -2.49 -24.70 30.53
CA ARG A 627 -3.30 -23.77 31.30
C ARG A 627 -4.77 -23.87 30.93
N LYS A 628 -5.63 -23.82 31.94
CA LYS A 628 -7.09 -23.76 31.72
C LYS A 628 -7.48 -22.36 31.27
N LEU A 629 -8.31 -22.26 30.25
CA LEU A 629 -8.93 -21.01 29.87
C LEU A 629 -10.19 -20.79 30.69
N VAL A 630 -10.21 -19.72 31.49
CA VAL A 630 -11.30 -19.38 32.41
C VAL A 630 -11.92 -18.06 31.95
N ILE A 631 -13.20 -18.09 31.60
CA ILE A 631 -13.97 -16.90 31.25
C ILE A 631 -14.77 -16.50 32.47
N GLN A 632 -14.42 -15.39 33.10
CA GLN A 632 -15.12 -14.87 34.26
C GLN A 632 -16.34 -14.04 33.78
N SER A 633 -17.42 -14.75 33.48
CA SER A 633 -18.69 -14.17 33.08
C SER A 633 -19.84 -14.99 33.68
N PRO A 634 -20.97 -14.35 34.03
CA PRO A 634 -22.15 -15.05 34.52
C PRO A 634 -22.71 -16.09 33.56
N ASN A 635 -22.56 -15.86 32.23
CA ASN A 635 -22.97 -16.79 31.20
C ASN A 635 -22.05 -16.70 29.99
N ILE A 636 -21.12 -17.64 29.87
CA ILE A 636 -20.13 -17.69 28.79
C ILE A 636 -20.75 -17.95 27.41
N TYR A 637 -21.94 -18.45 27.33
CA TYR A 637 -22.65 -18.69 26.06
C TYR A 637 -23.54 -17.52 25.62
N ASP A 638 -23.61 -16.45 26.41
CA ASP A 638 -24.26 -15.20 26.02
C ASP A 638 -23.33 -14.38 25.09
N LYS A 639 -23.81 -13.23 24.63
CA LYS A 639 -23.15 -12.29 23.72
C LYS A 639 -21.64 -12.25 23.93
N ALA A 640 -20.85 -12.58 22.89
CA ALA A 640 -19.39 -12.54 22.96
C ALA A 640 -18.81 -13.05 24.29
N TYR A 641 -19.17 -14.27 24.66
CA TYR A 641 -18.74 -14.99 25.87
C TYR A 641 -19.26 -14.35 27.19
N GLY A 642 -20.32 -13.55 27.13
CA GLY A 642 -20.88 -12.78 28.25
C GLY A 642 -20.01 -11.57 28.65
N LEU A 643 -19.03 -11.20 27.82
CA LEU A 643 -18.15 -10.07 28.07
C LEU A 643 -18.66 -8.79 27.36
N GLN A 644 -18.35 -7.64 27.95
CA GLN A 644 -18.67 -6.32 27.39
C GLN A 644 -17.64 -5.90 26.33
N PRO A 645 -18.01 -5.02 25.38
CA PRO A 645 -17.10 -4.55 24.34
C PRO A 645 -15.93 -3.75 24.91
N GLU A 646 -14.81 -3.81 24.24
CA GLU A 646 -13.64 -3.01 24.57
C GLU A 646 -13.79 -1.59 24.03
N VAL A 647 -13.46 -0.62 24.86
CA VAL A 647 -13.62 0.81 24.56
C VAL A 647 -12.38 1.56 25.00
N SER A 648 -11.79 2.35 24.10
CA SER A 648 -10.65 3.19 24.47
C SER A 648 -10.75 4.60 23.89
N TRP A 649 -10.06 5.52 24.55
CA TRP A 649 -9.72 6.85 24.04
C TRP A 649 -8.23 6.89 23.72
N ASN A 650 -7.91 7.35 22.51
CA ASN A 650 -6.54 7.60 22.10
C ASN A 650 -6.35 9.10 21.86
N SER A 651 -5.27 9.66 22.37
CA SER A 651 -4.86 11.05 22.15
C SER A 651 -3.37 11.09 21.83
N GLY A 652 -2.99 11.88 20.86
CA GLY A 652 -1.60 11.95 20.42
C GLY A 652 -1.19 13.33 19.93
N ILE A 653 0.11 13.60 20.06
CA ILE A 653 0.77 14.77 19.50
C ILE A 653 2.05 14.32 18.80
N ALA A 654 2.32 14.91 17.64
CA ALA A 654 3.55 14.65 16.89
C ALA A 654 4.11 15.95 16.33
N ILE A 655 5.43 16.06 16.34
CA ILE A 655 6.19 17.18 15.77
C ILE A 655 7.17 16.59 14.76
N ASP A 656 7.06 17.00 13.52
CA ASP A 656 7.95 16.64 12.42
C ASP A 656 8.71 17.87 11.94
N GLN A 657 10.04 17.81 11.93
CA GLN A 657 10.94 18.86 11.48
C GLN A 657 11.81 18.39 10.34
N SER A 658 11.76 19.08 9.21
CA SER A 658 12.76 18.94 8.13
C SER A 658 13.79 20.04 8.24
N MET A 659 15.04 19.68 8.02
CA MET A 659 16.18 20.60 8.10
C MET A 659 17.25 20.20 7.11
N ARG A 660 18.24 21.06 6.95
CA ARG A 660 19.50 20.71 6.27
C ARG A 660 20.63 20.77 7.27
N ILE A 661 21.40 19.69 7.35
CA ILE A 661 22.62 19.61 8.16
C ILE A 661 23.79 19.44 7.20
N PHE A 662 24.79 20.32 7.26
CA PHE A 662 25.92 20.35 6.32
C PHE A 662 25.48 20.37 4.84
N GLY A 663 24.39 21.10 4.54
CA GLY A 663 23.80 21.17 3.19
C GLY A 663 23.03 19.92 2.73
N ARG A 664 22.94 18.88 3.57
CA ARG A 664 22.27 17.60 3.32
C ARG A 664 20.91 17.54 3.99
N GLU A 665 20.00 16.77 3.39
CA GLU A 665 18.67 16.58 3.94
C GLU A 665 18.69 15.79 5.24
N ALA A 666 18.01 16.32 6.25
CA ALA A 666 17.78 15.67 7.52
C ALA A 666 16.32 15.90 7.95
N SER A 667 15.80 15.02 8.79
CA SER A 667 14.52 15.22 9.46
C SER A 667 14.54 14.60 10.85
N ALA A 668 13.83 15.25 11.77
CA ALA A 668 13.60 14.74 13.11
C ALA A 668 12.10 14.68 13.37
N SER A 669 11.66 13.68 14.07
CA SER A 669 10.29 13.59 14.57
C SER A 669 10.25 13.16 16.03
N VAL A 670 9.29 13.71 16.76
CA VAL A 670 8.96 13.33 18.13
C VAL A 670 7.46 13.14 18.20
N GLU A 671 7.02 12.03 18.75
CA GLU A 671 5.61 11.73 18.90
C GLU A 671 5.32 11.13 20.26
N PHE A 672 4.20 11.53 20.84
CA PHE A 672 3.66 10.98 22.07
C PHE A 672 2.21 10.62 21.88
N PHE A 673 1.85 9.39 22.28
CA PHE A 673 0.47 8.89 22.28
C PHE A 673 0.10 8.34 23.64
N HIS A 674 -1.08 8.69 24.08
CA HIS A 674 -1.74 8.13 25.27
C HIS A 674 -3.01 7.40 24.84
N ASN A 675 -3.12 6.13 25.22
CA ASN A 675 -4.34 5.32 25.04
C ASN A 675 -4.85 4.92 26.43
N SER A 676 -6.13 5.16 26.70
CA SER A 676 -6.77 4.80 27.98
C SER A 676 -8.03 3.98 27.69
N PHE A 677 -8.14 2.82 28.32
CA PHE A 677 -9.31 1.96 28.20
C PHE A 677 -10.35 2.34 29.26
N SER A 678 -11.59 2.61 28.80
CA SER A 678 -12.74 2.67 29.70
C SER A 678 -13.31 1.28 29.99
N ASN A 679 -13.12 0.34 29.07
CA ASN A 679 -13.33 -1.10 29.27
C ASN A 679 -12.38 -1.88 28.36
N GLN A 680 -11.88 -3.00 28.86
CA GLN A 680 -11.00 -3.92 28.14
C GLN A 680 -11.33 -5.36 28.56
N VAL A 681 -11.23 -6.28 27.64
CA VAL A 681 -11.14 -7.70 27.99
C VAL A 681 -9.70 -8.01 28.41
N VAL A 682 -9.49 -8.13 29.70
CA VAL A 682 -8.17 -8.42 30.27
C VAL A 682 -7.86 -9.89 30.02
N VAL A 683 -6.67 -10.15 29.49
CA VAL A 683 -6.08 -11.49 29.36
C VAL A 683 -5.04 -11.62 30.46
N ASP A 684 -5.39 -12.31 31.53
CA ASP A 684 -4.59 -12.38 32.73
C ASP A 684 -3.75 -13.66 32.75
N TYR A 685 -2.45 -13.51 32.58
CA TYR A 685 -1.41 -14.58 32.58
C TYR A 685 -0.75 -14.76 33.95
N GLU A 686 -1.18 -14.04 35.00
CA GLU A 686 -0.48 -14.02 36.29
C GLU A 686 -0.61 -15.32 37.08
N ASN A 687 -1.64 -16.14 36.80
CA ASN A 687 -1.76 -17.47 37.35
C ASN A 687 -1.05 -18.49 36.42
N PRO A 688 -0.06 -19.26 36.89
CA PRO A 688 0.66 -20.21 36.04
C PRO A 688 -0.16 -21.46 35.64
N ARG A 689 -1.38 -21.66 36.19
CA ARG A 689 -2.27 -22.79 35.89
C ARG A 689 -3.47 -22.37 35.01
N GLU A 690 -3.80 -21.06 34.98
CA GLU A 690 -5.00 -20.56 34.37
C GLU A 690 -4.69 -19.30 33.55
N ILE A 691 -5.46 -19.08 32.52
CA ILE A 691 -5.55 -17.81 31.79
C ILE A 691 -6.96 -17.29 32.03
N ASN A 692 -7.07 -16.17 32.70
CA ASN A 692 -8.36 -15.60 33.04
C ASN A 692 -8.74 -14.50 32.05
N PHE A 693 -10.00 -14.52 31.56
CA PHE A 693 -10.58 -13.51 30.70
C PHE A 693 -11.73 -12.82 31.45
N TYR A 694 -11.62 -11.53 31.66
CA TYR A 694 -12.64 -10.73 32.36
C TYR A 694 -12.65 -9.28 31.87
N ASN A 695 -13.77 -8.58 32.11
CA ASN A 695 -13.83 -7.16 31.84
C ASN A 695 -13.01 -6.37 32.87
N LEU A 696 -12.29 -5.35 32.43
CA LEU A 696 -11.43 -4.51 33.24
C LEU A 696 -12.19 -3.91 34.45
N ASN A 697 -11.66 -4.13 35.61
CA ASN A 697 -12.06 -3.46 36.85
C ASN A 697 -10.90 -2.61 37.38
N GLY A 698 -10.85 -1.33 36.96
CA GLY A 698 -9.74 -0.46 37.27
C GLY A 698 -9.24 0.32 36.06
N LYS A 699 -7.93 0.48 35.95
CA LYS A 699 -7.29 1.27 34.89
C LYS A 699 -6.42 0.40 33.98
N SER A 700 -6.50 0.66 32.69
CA SER A 700 -5.58 0.12 31.69
C SER A 700 -5.21 1.24 30.71
N PHE A 701 -3.91 1.45 30.48
CA PHE A 701 -3.42 2.51 29.63
C PHE A 701 -2.10 2.16 28.95
N SER A 702 -1.80 2.86 27.88
CA SER A 702 -0.51 2.84 27.19
C SER A 702 -0.04 4.26 26.91
N ASN A 703 1.20 4.56 27.36
CA ASN A 703 1.96 5.75 26.98
C ASN A 703 3.08 5.33 26.03
N SER A 704 3.15 5.96 24.87
CA SER A 704 4.17 5.69 23.85
C SER A 704 4.85 6.99 23.46
N LEU A 705 6.17 7.08 23.73
CA LEU A 705 7.03 8.15 23.21
C LEU A 705 7.96 7.54 22.16
N GLN A 706 8.00 8.12 20.97
CA GLN A 706 8.95 7.74 19.92
C GLN A 706 9.65 8.97 19.37
N THR A 707 10.96 8.85 19.17
CA THR A 707 11.78 9.83 18.45
C THR A 707 12.42 9.15 17.26
N GLU A 708 12.51 9.84 16.14
CA GLU A 708 13.18 9.36 14.95
C GLU A 708 14.01 10.49 14.33
N PHE A 709 15.21 10.16 13.92
CA PHE A 709 16.11 11.03 13.20
C PHE A 709 16.57 10.36 11.90
N ARG A 710 16.42 11.08 10.79
CA ARG A 710 16.89 10.65 9.46
C ARG A 710 17.92 11.63 8.96
N PHE A 711 18.95 11.12 8.33
CA PHE A 711 20.00 11.94 7.77
C PHE A 711 20.61 11.25 6.53
N MET A 712 20.93 12.04 5.53
CA MET A 712 21.62 11.59 4.31
C MET A 712 23.05 12.14 4.32
N PRO A 713 24.01 11.49 4.99
CA PRO A 713 25.39 12.01 5.13
C PRO A 713 26.14 12.08 3.79
N ALA A 714 25.79 11.22 2.84
CA ALA A 714 26.37 11.17 1.51
C ALA A 714 25.26 10.94 0.46
N PRO A 715 25.53 11.21 -0.85
CA PRO A 715 24.63 10.81 -1.91
C PRO A 715 24.36 9.30 -1.84
N HIS A 716 23.08 8.92 -2.01
CA HIS A 716 22.65 7.51 -2.00
C HIS A 716 22.78 6.76 -0.67
N PHE A 717 23.24 7.42 0.40
CA PHE A 717 23.37 6.82 1.73
C PHE A 717 22.35 7.47 2.69
N GLU A 718 21.48 6.66 3.25
CA GLU A 718 20.44 7.06 4.20
C GLU A 718 20.70 6.40 5.56
N THR A 719 20.62 7.19 6.63
CA THR A 719 20.68 6.73 8.02
C THR A 719 19.38 7.06 8.72
N ARG A 720 18.80 6.09 9.41
CA ARG A 720 17.63 6.24 10.29
C ARG A 720 17.97 5.75 11.68
N LEU A 721 17.73 6.59 12.65
CA LEU A 721 17.87 6.30 14.08
C LEU A 721 16.51 6.50 14.73
N ALA A 722 16.04 5.53 15.52
CA ALA A 722 14.82 5.70 16.28
C ALA A 722 14.97 5.12 17.70
N TYR A 723 14.30 5.77 18.61
CA TYR A 723 14.17 5.29 19.98
C TYR A 723 12.72 5.35 20.41
N ARG A 724 12.25 4.32 21.10
CA ARG A 724 10.90 4.22 21.61
C ARG A 724 10.88 3.82 23.09
N LEU A 725 10.05 4.53 23.86
CA LEU A 725 9.74 4.27 25.25
C LEU A 725 8.26 3.94 25.37
N LEU A 726 7.94 2.82 26.01
CA LEU A 726 6.58 2.35 26.27
C LEU A 726 6.34 2.20 27.76
N ASP A 727 5.22 2.75 28.25
CA ASP A 727 4.70 2.48 29.59
C ASP A 727 3.26 2.00 29.47
N VAL A 728 3.09 0.68 29.52
CA VAL A 728 1.78 0.00 29.36
C VAL A 728 1.45 -0.73 30.63
N GLN A 729 0.36 -0.34 31.28
CA GLN A 729 -0.06 -0.89 32.57
C GLN A 729 -1.53 -1.25 32.55
N THR A 730 -1.85 -2.33 33.28
CA THR A 730 -3.22 -2.83 33.45
C THR A 730 -3.44 -3.20 34.91
N ASP A 731 -4.58 -2.90 35.45
CA ASP A 731 -5.04 -3.40 36.74
C ASP A 731 -5.53 -4.84 36.55
N PHE A 732 -4.66 -5.80 36.90
CA PHE A 732 -5.01 -7.21 37.02
C PHE A 732 -5.66 -7.47 38.39
N GLU A 733 -6.28 -8.63 38.57
CA GLU A 733 -6.79 -9.05 39.90
C GLU A 733 -5.68 -9.04 40.95
N SER A 734 -4.46 -9.40 40.57
CA SER A 734 -3.26 -9.35 41.41
C SER A 734 -2.64 -7.95 41.57
N GLY A 735 -3.36 -6.89 41.18
CA GLY A 735 -2.94 -5.49 41.25
C GLY A 735 -2.35 -4.94 39.94
N ARG A 736 -1.98 -3.65 39.95
CA ARG A 736 -1.43 -2.98 38.77
C ARG A 736 -0.05 -3.49 38.40
N LYS A 737 0.10 -3.92 37.13
CA LYS A 737 1.37 -4.41 36.59
C LYS A 737 1.59 -3.89 35.20
N THR A 738 2.85 -3.84 34.79
CA THR A 738 3.20 -3.60 33.39
C THR A 738 2.78 -4.79 32.52
N LYS A 739 2.37 -4.51 31.25
CA LYS A 739 2.01 -5.55 30.30
C LYS A 739 3.15 -6.57 30.15
N PRO A 740 2.88 -7.88 30.26
CA PRO A 740 3.92 -8.90 30.13
C PRO A 740 4.41 -9.00 28.67
N LEU A 741 5.63 -9.52 28.50
CA LEU A 741 6.29 -9.82 27.22
C LEU A 741 6.47 -8.61 26.30
N LEU A 742 6.33 -7.39 26.83
CA LEU A 742 6.51 -6.13 26.13
C LEU A 742 7.77 -5.42 26.62
N ALA A 743 8.65 -5.01 25.69
CA ALA A 743 9.85 -4.24 26.04
C ALA A 743 9.50 -2.76 26.28
N LYS A 744 9.96 -2.22 27.43
CA LYS A 744 9.80 -0.80 27.75
C LYS A 744 10.63 0.10 26.83
N HIS A 745 11.82 -0.33 26.45
CA HIS A 745 12.77 0.42 25.63
C HIS A 745 13.08 -0.32 24.35
N ARG A 746 13.12 0.39 23.21
CA ARG A 746 13.57 -0.13 21.94
C ARG A 746 14.41 0.90 21.20
N GLY A 747 15.57 0.49 20.72
CA GLY A 747 16.43 1.23 19.80
C GLY A 747 16.41 0.63 18.40
N PHE A 748 16.51 1.46 17.39
CA PHE A 748 16.48 1.07 15.98
C PHE A 748 17.50 1.90 15.20
N VAL A 749 18.30 1.23 14.38
CA VAL A 749 19.24 1.84 13.41
C VAL A 749 19.04 1.15 12.06
N ASN A 750 18.82 1.93 11.03
CA ASN A 750 18.84 1.43 9.65
C ASN A 750 19.80 2.26 8.80
N LEU A 751 20.66 1.57 8.07
CA LEU A 751 21.64 2.13 7.13
C LEU A 751 21.33 1.59 5.74
N ALA A 752 21.06 2.47 4.78
CA ALA A 752 20.71 2.08 3.41
C ALA A 752 21.62 2.81 2.41
N TYR A 753 22.23 2.05 1.52
CA TYR A 753 23.02 2.57 0.42
C TYR A 753 22.47 2.07 -0.92
N ASN A 754 22.08 3.00 -1.80
CA ASN A 754 21.47 2.71 -3.10
C ASN A 754 22.26 3.36 -4.23
N HIS A 755 23.19 2.64 -4.84
CA HIS A 755 24.04 3.18 -5.92
C HIS A 755 23.32 3.14 -7.28
N HIS A 756 23.55 4.15 -8.12
CA HIS A 756 22.95 4.26 -9.46
C HIS A 756 23.28 3.10 -10.41
N SER A 757 24.41 2.41 -10.19
CA SER A 757 24.79 1.20 -10.94
C SER A 757 23.95 -0.04 -10.61
N GLY A 758 22.94 0.09 -9.73
CA GLY A 758 22.02 -1.00 -9.36
C GLY A 758 22.44 -1.81 -8.13
N TRP A 759 23.49 -1.44 -7.41
CA TRP A 759 23.81 -2.02 -6.11
C TRP A 759 22.96 -1.36 -5.02
N SER A 760 22.40 -2.18 -4.12
CA SER A 760 21.77 -1.74 -2.87
C SER A 760 22.29 -2.56 -1.72
N VAL A 761 22.58 -1.90 -0.61
CA VAL A 761 23.02 -2.52 0.66
C VAL A 761 22.17 -1.94 1.77
N ASP A 762 21.57 -2.80 2.56
CA ASP A 762 20.74 -2.43 3.70
C ASP A 762 21.23 -3.16 4.94
N TYR A 763 21.27 -2.44 6.06
CA TYR A 763 21.59 -2.97 7.37
C TYR A 763 20.63 -2.41 8.40
N THR A 764 20.07 -3.28 9.22
CA THR A 764 19.14 -2.92 10.30
C THR A 764 19.61 -3.54 11.62
N LEU A 765 19.73 -2.72 12.65
CA LEU A 765 19.97 -3.12 14.04
C LEU A 765 18.75 -2.78 14.87
N ASN A 766 18.19 -3.77 15.56
CA ASN A 766 17.17 -3.61 16.58
C ASN A 766 17.74 -3.95 17.95
N VAL A 767 17.61 -3.06 18.91
CA VAL A 767 17.97 -3.27 20.31
C VAL A 767 16.69 -3.30 21.13
N VAL A 768 16.43 -4.40 21.80
CA VAL A 768 15.20 -4.67 22.56
C VAL A 768 15.55 -4.76 24.03
N GLY A 769 14.93 -3.92 24.84
CA GLY A 769 15.11 -3.89 26.29
C GLY A 769 14.48 -5.10 27.00
N GLN A 770 14.64 -5.15 28.28
CA GLN A 770 14.04 -6.20 29.13
C GLN A 770 12.51 -6.17 29.02
N LYS A 771 11.92 -7.36 29.13
CA LYS A 771 10.47 -7.60 29.15
C LYS A 771 10.11 -8.26 30.46
N ARG A 772 9.03 -7.84 31.10
CA ARG A 772 8.46 -8.55 32.23
C ARG A 772 7.93 -9.91 31.79
N ILE A 773 8.20 -10.94 32.56
CA ILE A 773 7.67 -12.29 32.36
C ILE A 773 6.66 -12.56 33.48
N PRO A 774 5.47 -13.12 33.20
CA PRO A 774 4.53 -13.55 34.23
C PRO A 774 5.18 -14.54 35.21
N SER A 775 4.71 -14.56 36.44
CA SER A 775 5.31 -15.43 37.49
C SER A 775 5.14 -16.91 37.14
N THR A 776 6.21 -17.66 37.23
CA THR A 776 6.23 -19.12 37.18
C THR A 776 6.76 -19.71 38.48
N ALA A 777 6.77 -18.95 39.59
CA ALA A 777 7.36 -19.35 40.88
C ALA A 777 6.67 -20.55 41.53
N GLU A 778 5.41 -20.82 41.20
CA GLU A 778 4.66 -21.99 41.67
C GLU A 778 4.96 -23.28 40.88
N ASN A 779 5.76 -23.19 39.83
CA ASN A 779 6.21 -24.36 39.07
C ASN A 779 7.39 -25.02 39.80
N PRO A 780 7.67 -26.32 39.54
CA PRO A 780 8.94 -26.91 39.88
C PRO A 780 10.13 -26.06 39.40
N VAL A 781 11.23 -26.09 40.15
CA VAL A 781 12.39 -25.23 39.91
C VAL A 781 12.91 -25.31 38.46
N GLU A 782 12.90 -26.52 37.89
CA GLU A 782 13.30 -26.80 36.52
C GLU A 782 12.41 -26.12 35.45
N TYR A 783 11.17 -25.76 35.81
CA TYR A 783 10.19 -25.09 34.93
C TYR A 783 9.91 -23.66 35.34
N GLN A 784 10.80 -23.05 36.12
CA GLN A 784 10.69 -21.63 36.47
C GLN A 784 11.43 -20.74 35.48
N MET A 785 10.85 -19.60 35.20
CA MET A 785 11.45 -18.53 34.41
C MET A 785 11.84 -17.33 35.29
N PRO A 786 12.85 -16.55 34.90
CA PRO A 786 13.13 -15.29 35.59
C PRO A 786 11.95 -14.32 35.41
N THR A 787 11.79 -13.38 36.35
CA THR A 787 10.71 -12.38 36.32
C THR A 787 10.85 -11.36 35.17
N ALA A 788 12.05 -11.27 34.59
CA ALA A 788 12.33 -10.41 33.42
C ALA A 788 13.29 -11.09 32.46
N SER A 789 13.11 -10.82 31.18
CA SER A 789 14.01 -11.28 30.13
C SER A 789 15.34 -10.53 30.13
N LYS A 790 16.35 -11.06 29.47
CA LYS A 790 17.54 -10.29 29.10
C LYS A 790 17.19 -9.29 27.98
N ALA A 791 17.88 -8.15 27.94
CA ALA A 791 17.93 -7.30 26.76
C ALA A 791 18.73 -7.98 25.66
N TYR A 792 18.35 -7.75 24.39
CA TYR A 792 19.03 -8.38 23.24
C TYR A 792 19.04 -7.45 22.02
N ALA A 793 19.86 -7.81 21.06
CA ALA A 793 19.92 -7.13 19.76
C ALA A 793 19.80 -8.15 18.63
N THR A 794 19.09 -7.77 17.57
CA THR A 794 19.05 -8.50 16.30
C THR A 794 19.57 -7.61 15.18
N MET A 795 20.30 -8.22 14.25
CA MET A 795 20.91 -7.56 13.11
C MET A 795 20.45 -8.23 11.84
N ASN A 796 19.97 -7.45 10.86
CA ASN A 796 19.59 -7.94 9.54
C ASN A 796 20.40 -7.19 8.49
N ALA A 797 20.81 -7.86 7.41
CA ALA A 797 21.51 -7.22 6.30
C ALA A 797 21.12 -7.85 4.98
N GLN A 798 21.04 -7.04 3.93
CA GLN A 798 20.79 -7.49 2.57
C GLN A 798 21.69 -6.74 1.57
N ILE A 799 22.19 -7.48 0.59
CA ILE A 799 22.86 -6.92 -0.58
C ILE A 799 22.08 -7.35 -1.80
N SER A 800 21.80 -6.41 -2.68
CA SER A 800 21.12 -6.71 -3.95
C SER A 800 21.80 -6.03 -5.13
N LYS A 801 21.71 -6.68 -6.28
CA LYS A 801 22.20 -6.16 -7.55
C LYS A 801 21.12 -6.27 -8.62
N THR A 802 20.80 -5.12 -9.19
CA THR A 802 19.87 -5.02 -10.31
C THR A 802 20.64 -4.91 -11.62
N PHE A 803 20.26 -5.72 -12.60
CA PHE A 803 20.87 -5.88 -13.91
C PHE A 803 19.95 -5.41 -15.03
N GLY A 804 20.53 -5.29 -16.23
CA GLY A 804 19.83 -4.93 -17.46
C GLY A 804 19.70 -3.41 -17.67
N LYS A 805 19.56 -2.99 -18.91
CA LYS A 805 19.35 -1.57 -19.29
C LYS A 805 18.05 -1.04 -18.69
N GLU A 806 17.02 -1.89 -18.64
CA GLU A 806 15.71 -1.58 -18.07
C GLU A 806 15.63 -1.79 -16.55
N LYS A 807 16.73 -2.27 -15.92
CA LYS A 807 16.79 -2.60 -14.49
C LYS A 807 15.70 -3.57 -14.05
N ASN A 808 15.43 -4.60 -14.83
CA ASN A 808 14.32 -5.52 -14.70
C ASN A 808 14.65 -6.88 -14.07
N PHE A 809 15.92 -7.16 -13.82
CA PHE A 809 16.36 -8.38 -13.15
C PHE A 809 17.19 -8.04 -11.92
N THR A 810 16.81 -8.55 -10.75
CA THR A 810 17.50 -8.30 -9.48
C THR A 810 17.82 -9.63 -8.80
N VAL A 811 19.06 -9.79 -8.35
CA VAL A 811 19.49 -10.85 -7.44
C VAL A 811 19.74 -10.24 -6.07
N TYR A 812 19.31 -10.90 -5.01
CA TYR A 812 19.54 -10.46 -3.65
C TYR A 812 19.97 -11.62 -2.75
N VAL A 813 20.83 -11.31 -1.79
CA VAL A 813 21.32 -12.21 -0.74
C VAL A 813 21.30 -11.44 0.57
N GLY A 814 20.87 -12.09 1.63
CA GLY A 814 20.81 -11.46 2.94
C GLY A 814 20.87 -12.43 4.10
N GLY A 815 20.84 -11.87 5.27
CA GLY A 815 20.76 -12.62 6.50
C GLY A 815 19.96 -11.88 7.55
N GLU A 816 19.17 -12.62 8.29
CA GLU A 816 18.38 -12.18 9.43
C GLU A 816 18.97 -12.72 10.72
N ASN A 817 18.76 -11.97 11.79
CA ASN A 817 19.28 -12.29 13.10
C ASN A 817 20.77 -12.69 13.08
N LEU A 818 21.61 -11.90 12.37
CA LEU A 818 23.05 -12.14 12.23
C LEU A 818 23.79 -12.19 13.57
N SER A 819 23.21 -11.60 14.63
CA SER A 819 23.66 -11.72 16.02
C SER A 819 23.53 -13.13 16.58
N ASN A 820 22.76 -14.01 15.94
CA ASN A 820 22.47 -15.38 16.36
C ASN A 820 21.87 -15.49 17.75
N TYR A 821 21.08 -14.48 18.14
CA TYR A 821 20.42 -14.48 19.45
C TYR A 821 19.06 -15.17 19.37
N PHE A 822 18.78 -16.10 20.28
CA PHE A 822 17.48 -16.76 20.40
C PHE A 822 17.20 -17.09 21.88
N GLN A 823 15.91 -17.33 22.19
CA GLN A 823 15.47 -17.69 23.53
C GLN A 823 15.78 -19.16 23.80
N ASN A 824 16.60 -19.45 24.81
CA ASN A 824 17.06 -20.82 25.08
C ASN A 824 15.94 -21.74 25.59
N MET A 825 14.95 -21.20 26.32
CA MET A 825 13.79 -21.95 26.82
C MET A 825 12.49 -21.27 26.36
N PRO A 826 12.10 -21.44 25.09
CA PRO A 826 10.88 -20.86 24.56
C PRO A 826 9.62 -21.64 24.99
N ILE A 827 9.76 -22.90 25.40
CA ILE A 827 8.70 -23.80 25.84
C ILE A 827 9.02 -24.28 27.26
N LEU A 828 8.08 -24.11 28.15
CA LEU A 828 8.16 -24.69 29.50
C LEU A 828 7.75 -26.16 29.48
N ALA A 829 8.42 -26.99 30.23
CA ALA A 829 8.18 -28.44 30.35
C ALA A 829 8.05 -29.15 29.00
N ALA A 830 8.93 -28.82 28.03
CA ALA A 830 8.93 -29.39 26.68
C ALA A 830 9.15 -30.92 26.70
N ASP A 831 9.78 -31.46 27.76
CA ASP A 831 9.97 -32.88 28.02
C ASP A 831 8.68 -33.58 28.43
N GLN A 832 7.67 -32.85 28.96
CA GLN A 832 6.38 -33.35 29.40
C GLN A 832 5.21 -32.58 28.72
N PRO A 833 5.04 -32.66 27.39
CA PRO A 833 4.11 -31.78 26.67
C PRO A 833 2.62 -32.04 26.97
N PHE A 834 2.30 -33.16 27.59
CA PHE A 834 0.95 -33.48 28.10
C PHE A 834 0.84 -33.32 29.62
N GLY A 835 1.91 -32.86 30.29
CA GLY A 835 1.95 -32.60 31.73
C GLY A 835 1.37 -31.20 32.08
N ASN A 836 1.23 -31.00 33.42
CA ASN A 836 0.57 -29.81 33.96
C ASN A 836 1.34 -28.48 33.79
N TYR A 837 2.59 -28.51 33.37
CA TYR A 837 3.48 -27.34 33.32
C TYR A 837 3.86 -26.94 31.89
N PHE A 838 3.37 -27.66 30.91
CA PHE A 838 3.65 -27.38 29.49
C PHE A 838 3.07 -26.02 29.07
N ASP A 839 3.90 -25.14 28.52
CA ASP A 839 3.47 -23.84 28.08
C ASP A 839 4.38 -23.27 26.98
N THR A 840 3.78 -22.91 25.81
CA THR A 840 4.46 -22.32 24.65
C THR A 840 4.26 -20.81 24.55
N SER A 841 3.43 -20.20 25.42
CA SER A 841 3.02 -18.80 25.34
C SER A 841 4.03 -17.80 25.95
N MET A 842 5.06 -18.30 26.65
CA MET A 842 6.04 -17.47 27.37
C MET A 842 7.21 -17.00 26.49
N LEU A 843 6.89 -16.60 25.27
CA LEU A 843 7.89 -16.18 24.29
C LEU A 843 8.22 -14.68 24.40
N TRP A 844 9.47 -14.37 24.73
CA TRP A 844 9.97 -13.01 24.87
C TRP A 844 11.09 -12.64 23.90
N GLY A 845 11.74 -13.61 23.25
CA GLY A 845 12.87 -13.44 22.33
C GLY A 845 12.63 -14.10 20.97
N PRO A 846 13.57 -13.98 20.05
CA PRO A 846 13.52 -14.75 18.80
C PRO A 846 13.53 -16.26 19.07
N LEU A 847 12.79 -17.02 18.27
CA LEU A 847 12.79 -18.48 18.31
C LEU A 847 13.98 -19.07 17.57
N THR A 848 14.28 -18.49 16.41
CA THR A 848 15.32 -18.99 15.51
C THR A 848 16.59 -18.15 15.62
N GLY A 849 17.72 -18.79 15.45
CA GLY A 849 19.01 -18.13 15.32
C GLY A 849 19.21 -17.48 13.96
N ARG A 850 20.46 -17.40 13.53
CA ARG A 850 20.87 -16.78 12.28
C ARG A 850 20.29 -17.50 11.06
N MET A 851 19.68 -16.75 10.15
CA MET A 851 19.14 -17.22 8.89
C MET A 851 19.80 -16.52 7.71
N PHE A 852 20.13 -17.27 6.66
CA PHE A 852 20.61 -16.73 5.40
C PHE A 852 19.62 -17.04 4.28
N TYR A 853 19.45 -16.10 3.37
CA TYR A 853 18.52 -16.24 2.24
C TYR A 853 19.10 -15.69 0.94
N THR A 854 18.53 -16.15 -0.15
CA THR A 854 18.77 -15.62 -1.50
C THR A 854 17.49 -15.59 -2.29
N GLY A 855 17.46 -14.77 -3.31
CA GLY A 855 16.33 -14.75 -4.23
C GLY A 855 16.59 -13.93 -5.48
N VAL A 856 15.62 -14.04 -6.39
CA VAL A 856 15.63 -13.35 -7.68
C VAL A 856 14.30 -12.67 -7.90
N ARG A 857 14.34 -11.49 -8.54
CA ARG A 857 13.17 -10.74 -9.00
C ARG A 857 13.33 -10.42 -10.47
N TYR A 858 12.27 -10.63 -11.23
CA TYR A 858 12.24 -10.31 -12.66
C TYR A 858 10.90 -9.67 -13.00
N PHE A 859 10.90 -8.64 -13.83
CA PHE A 859 9.68 -8.03 -14.32
C PHE A 859 9.76 -7.61 -15.78
N ILE A 860 8.60 -7.60 -16.43
CA ILE A 860 8.37 -7.05 -17.76
C ILE A 860 7.33 -5.93 -17.60
N LYS A 861 7.68 -4.72 -18.07
CA LYS A 861 6.78 -3.54 -18.04
C LYS A 861 5.62 -3.67 -18.99
#